data_bf7fb1f8cee4e675f1bae6fa68c16013
#
_entry.id   bf7fb1f8cee4e675f1bae6fa68c16013
#
_cell.length_a   1.000
_cell.length_b   1.000
_cell.length_c   1.000
_cell.angle_alpha   90.00
_cell.angle_beta   90.00
_cell.angle_gamma   90.00
#
_symmetry.space_group_name_H-M   'P 1'
#
loop_
_entity.id
_entity.type
_entity.pdbx_description
1 polymer ?
#
loop_
_entity_poly.entity_id
_entity_poly.type
_entity_poly.pdbx_seq_one_letter_code
_entity_poly.pdbx_strand_id
1 'polypeptide(L)'
;MTLRPHNDWSGIRPDPEAAAKLTAAVVIPVYNRPDLLARTLAGLERSTRQVPVIVADDGSEADIASVVEASPLDVTLVRQKHDGNGAARARNLGASHAGDVDVLIFIDADCIPHPELVANHLTWHAASDVVVTIGRRVHVRVADVQVEAIASGSADLDRRVQTGFSGRPDFRTVLQRRTARLTAGDEAFRTFVSSNVAVPRALFEATGGFADRFPHWGAEDTELGWRLWQEGAFFVPVEDAVIYHQLDEDEEGGYEGRKAARLLNDGTLATLIPHRFYRKPRRDVIYEVPKVSIVVHAPPPTLDDLWSDIASQTAPDFELILVGCDERHEPMAGLLEGDPRVRLVDSLAAGIAGARGELLVTLHGSAALDHRFLARVVKHFHDRPTASSLTVGYTIPSDPPETYLTAEDAAWVDSGWEGELPVVTVARRRDWVKARALEPAKAWAEIRRLDRPDHLPQGLVWLPGVRTTPRPAGFVANRPTRAEMMRDLRSEPRRALKTVAKIVRSRSQGVPYSIPTARRARPEPAPEERRPHARYVGWVGYDNLGDEAMLEAARRLLPWADVEVSGNPRDLLILGGGTLINRSTYLGWLTERDSPRVERAVLGTGVASPAYWGVTEPVDGWLRWLSSCCYVGVRGPRSEATLREWGYEGPLEVSGDPALLLERPDVGRSEGLVVVSPAWTNGDLWGGSDEAVMTTLAECVERWLAEGRDVAFISCNPADDRPIFETMRAAKRPDLPYTAGYRDMDAALRLLAEADLVIGERLHAAVLAAAVGTPFVALEYRPKLADFAASVGADDVVIRTDEVSVERITEAGRRAADLAPTVAQHVREYRQRLRAAGEVIREAVDG
;
A
#
# COMPACT_ATOMS: atom_id res chain seq x y z
N MET A 1 25.73 17.84 -2.63
CA MET A 1 25.09 16.58 -3.05
C MET A 1 23.68 16.91 -3.51
N THR A 2 23.27 16.55 -4.72
CA THR A 2 21.89 16.81 -5.19
C THR A 2 20.96 15.86 -4.44
N LEU A 3 19.95 16.40 -3.76
CA LEU A 3 18.92 15.58 -3.10
C LEU A 3 18.20 14.72 -4.14
N ARG A 4 17.90 13.47 -3.79
CA ARG A 4 17.16 12.52 -4.63
C ARG A 4 15.88 12.09 -3.92
N PRO A 5 14.73 12.04 -4.65
CA PRO A 5 13.47 11.65 -4.06
C PRO A 5 13.46 10.16 -3.71
N HIS A 6 12.66 9.79 -2.74
CA HIS A 6 12.36 8.39 -2.35
C HIS A 6 13.58 7.48 -2.33
N ASN A 7 13.47 6.33 -3.02
CA ASN A 7 14.53 5.38 -3.27
C ASN A 7 15.09 5.51 -4.70
N ASP A 8 15.14 6.71 -5.24
CA ASP A 8 15.73 6.93 -6.57
C ASP A 8 17.26 6.81 -6.52
N TRP A 9 17.72 5.58 -6.55
CA TRP A 9 19.15 5.26 -6.67
C TRP A 9 19.62 5.22 -8.13
N SER A 10 18.78 5.57 -9.11
CA SER A 10 19.10 5.48 -10.55
C SER A 10 20.33 6.27 -10.98
N GLY A 11 20.73 7.27 -10.22
CA GLY A 11 21.97 8.05 -10.46
C GLY A 11 23.16 7.60 -9.60
N ILE A 12 23.01 6.59 -8.73
CA ILE A 12 24.12 5.98 -8.02
C ILE A 12 24.73 4.92 -8.97
N ARG A 13 26.04 4.94 -9.14
CA ARG A 13 26.74 3.98 -10.00
C ARG A 13 27.74 3.20 -9.18
N PRO A 14 27.86 1.88 -9.40
CA PRO A 14 28.92 1.10 -8.76
C PRO A 14 30.28 1.62 -9.18
N ASP A 15 31.23 1.65 -8.24
CA ASP A 15 32.61 2.09 -8.48
C ASP A 15 33.60 1.01 -7.96
N PRO A 16 34.04 0.09 -8.82
CA PRO A 16 34.93 -0.98 -8.42
C PRO A 16 36.35 -0.48 -7.98
N GLU A 17 36.83 0.63 -8.54
CA GLU A 17 38.14 1.18 -8.16
C GLU A 17 38.15 1.79 -6.78
N ALA A 18 37.11 2.58 -6.47
CA ALA A 18 36.94 3.14 -5.14
C ALA A 18 36.59 2.06 -4.11
N ALA A 19 35.84 1.02 -4.49
CA ALA A 19 35.49 -0.12 -3.65
C ALA A 19 36.70 -0.89 -3.14
N ALA A 20 37.81 -0.93 -3.94
CA ALA A 20 39.06 -1.60 -3.54
C ALA A 20 39.67 -1.01 -2.25
N LYS A 21 39.34 0.25 -1.92
CA LYS A 21 39.85 0.97 -0.73
C LYS A 21 38.97 0.80 0.50
N LEU A 22 37.72 0.34 0.34
CA LEU A 22 36.80 0.16 1.44
C LEU A 22 37.19 -1.04 2.29
N THR A 23 37.05 -0.91 3.58
CA THR A 23 37.16 -2.00 4.55
C THR A 23 35.76 -2.56 4.86
N ALA A 24 35.68 -3.89 5.04
CA ALA A 24 34.43 -4.52 5.39
C ALA A 24 34.65 -5.72 6.32
N ALA A 25 33.57 -6.14 6.98
CA ALA A 25 33.54 -7.41 7.71
C ALA A 25 32.22 -8.13 7.45
N VAL A 26 32.28 -9.47 7.45
CA VAL A 26 31.09 -10.32 7.35
C VAL A 26 30.68 -10.73 8.76
N VAL A 27 29.39 -10.57 9.09
CA VAL A 27 28.81 -10.95 10.39
C VAL A 27 27.81 -12.08 10.20
N ILE A 28 28.04 -13.21 10.88
CA ILE A 28 27.24 -14.45 10.76
C ILE A 28 26.68 -14.82 12.13
N PRO A 29 25.39 -14.64 12.42
CA PRO A 29 24.77 -15.19 13.62
C PRO A 29 24.57 -16.68 13.45
N VAL A 30 24.81 -17.48 14.53
CA VAL A 30 24.61 -18.93 14.52
C VAL A 30 23.98 -19.41 15.82
N TYR A 31 23.08 -20.40 15.72
CA TYR A 31 22.55 -21.13 16.87
C TYR A 31 22.29 -22.58 16.49
N ASN A 32 23.05 -23.54 17.10
CA ASN A 32 22.90 -24.98 16.92
C ASN A 32 22.90 -25.49 15.46
N ARG A 33 23.68 -24.87 14.57
CA ARG A 33 23.78 -25.21 13.13
C ARG A 33 25.22 -25.33 12.64
N PRO A 34 26.07 -26.22 13.22
CA PRO A 34 27.48 -26.33 12.85
C PRO A 34 27.67 -26.73 11.37
N ASP A 35 26.85 -27.68 10.88
CA ASP A 35 26.99 -28.19 9.50
C ASP A 35 26.65 -27.13 8.45
N LEU A 36 25.64 -26.30 8.71
CA LEU A 36 25.25 -25.23 7.80
C LEU A 36 26.31 -24.13 7.81
N LEU A 37 26.83 -23.77 9.01
CA LEU A 37 27.91 -22.80 9.16
C LEU A 37 29.17 -23.26 8.42
N ALA A 38 29.56 -24.54 8.53
CA ALA A 38 30.74 -25.09 7.85
C ALA A 38 30.67 -24.87 6.33
N ARG A 39 29.51 -25.14 5.71
CA ARG A 39 29.30 -24.88 4.27
C ARG A 39 29.30 -23.40 3.94
N THR A 40 28.80 -22.56 4.83
CA THR A 40 28.80 -21.08 4.64
C THR A 40 30.23 -20.55 4.69
N LEU A 41 31.05 -20.99 5.65
CA LEU A 41 32.48 -20.62 5.72
C LEU A 41 33.24 -21.13 4.48
N ALA A 42 33.01 -22.38 4.05
CA ALA A 42 33.60 -22.91 2.81
C ALA A 42 33.25 -22.09 1.56
N GLY A 43 32.07 -21.50 1.50
CA GLY A 43 31.71 -20.54 0.45
C GLY A 43 32.52 -19.25 0.52
N LEU A 44 32.79 -18.73 1.74
CA LEU A 44 33.60 -17.52 1.95
C LEU A 44 35.07 -17.76 1.63
N GLU A 45 35.61 -18.98 1.80
CA GLU A 45 36.98 -19.31 1.39
C GLU A 45 37.27 -19.02 -0.07
N ARG A 46 36.24 -19.09 -0.92
CA ARG A 46 36.29 -18.78 -2.35
C ARG A 46 36.10 -17.31 -2.69
N SER A 47 35.83 -16.45 -1.69
CA SER A 47 35.59 -15.05 -1.95
C SER A 47 36.77 -14.38 -2.69
N THR A 48 36.48 -13.71 -3.79
CA THR A 48 37.46 -12.91 -4.53
C THR A 48 37.92 -11.69 -3.76
N ARG A 49 37.16 -11.30 -2.74
CA ARG A 49 37.50 -10.23 -1.80
C ARG A 49 37.47 -10.79 -0.38
N GLN A 50 38.62 -11.14 0.16
CA GLN A 50 38.77 -11.61 1.55
C GLN A 50 38.58 -10.44 2.52
N VAL A 51 37.81 -10.67 3.59
CA VAL A 51 37.54 -9.74 4.68
C VAL A 51 37.42 -10.51 6.00
N PRO A 52 37.65 -9.88 7.17
CA PRO A 52 37.37 -10.51 8.46
C PRO A 52 35.94 -11.05 8.55
N VAL A 53 35.80 -12.24 9.15
CA VAL A 53 34.53 -12.90 9.39
C VAL A 53 34.26 -12.96 10.89
N ILE A 54 33.13 -12.49 11.34
CA ILE A 54 32.71 -12.55 12.73
C ILE A 54 31.55 -13.54 12.85
N VAL A 55 31.80 -14.68 13.47
CA VAL A 55 30.76 -15.66 13.81
C VAL A 55 30.24 -15.33 15.21
N ALA A 56 28.96 -14.98 15.30
CA ALA A 56 28.32 -14.63 16.57
C ALA A 56 27.42 -15.77 17.03
N ASP A 57 27.90 -16.57 17.98
CA ASP A 57 27.21 -17.73 18.52
C ASP A 57 26.21 -17.28 19.61
N ASP A 58 24.92 -17.55 19.37
CA ASP A 58 23.83 -17.30 20.31
C ASP A 58 23.71 -18.37 21.40
N GLY A 59 24.86 -18.86 21.91
CA GLY A 59 24.90 -19.82 23.03
C GLY A 59 24.53 -21.23 22.62
N SER A 60 25.02 -21.68 21.47
CA SER A 60 24.81 -23.04 20.96
C SER A 60 25.27 -24.12 21.95
N GLU A 61 24.51 -25.22 22.02
CA GLU A 61 24.96 -26.46 22.66
C GLU A 61 25.87 -27.26 21.74
N ALA A 62 25.70 -27.13 20.43
CA ALA A 62 26.56 -27.72 19.41
C ALA A 62 27.93 -27.04 19.37
N ASP A 63 28.96 -27.80 18.98
CA ASP A 63 30.35 -27.33 18.90
C ASP A 63 30.58 -26.44 17.69
N ILE A 64 30.36 -25.15 17.86
CA ILE A 64 30.62 -24.11 16.86
C ILE A 64 32.12 -23.76 16.80
N ALA A 65 32.83 -23.88 17.94
CA ALA A 65 34.25 -23.54 18.01
C ALA A 65 35.10 -24.41 17.06
N SER A 66 34.89 -25.71 17.06
CA SER A 66 35.61 -26.62 16.16
C SER A 66 35.37 -26.33 14.69
N VAL A 67 34.17 -25.86 14.31
CA VAL A 67 33.88 -25.44 12.93
C VAL A 67 34.68 -24.21 12.55
N VAL A 68 34.77 -23.23 13.46
CA VAL A 68 35.53 -21.99 13.25
C VAL A 68 37.03 -22.27 13.18
N GLU A 69 37.55 -23.10 14.08
CA GLU A 69 38.96 -23.49 14.13
C GLU A 69 39.41 -24.27 12.89
N ALA A 70 38.51 -25.04 12.27
CA ALA A 70 38.78 -25.78 11.04
C ALA A 70 38.83 -24.89 9.79
N SER A 71 38.31 -23.67 9.83
CA SER A 71 38.28 -22.76 8.69
C SER A 71 39.64 -22.07 8.49
N PRO A 72 40.14 -21.98 7.24
CA PRO A 72 41.36 -21.23 6.97
C PRO A 72 41.17 -19.71 6.90
N LEU A 73 39.96 -19.22 7.09
CA LEU A 73 39.61 -17.79 7.08
C LEU A 73 40.04 -17.07 8.37
N ASP A 74 40.18 -15.76 8.31
CA ASP A 74 40.33 -14.91 9.48
C ASP A 74 38.94 -14.77 10.16
N VAL A 75 38.64 -15.74 11.05
CA VAL A 75 37.35 -15.82 11.74
C VAL A 75 37.50 -15.48 13.20
N THR A 76 36.74 -14.51 13.68
CA THR A 76 36.57 -14.21 15.10
C THR A 76 35.25 -14.83 15.60
N LEU A 77 35.34 -15.75 16.55
CA LEU A 77 34.17 -16.31 17.25
C LEU A 77 33.84 -15.47 18.48
N VAL A 78 32.61 -14.92 18.52
CA VAL A 78 32.07 -14.27 19.71
C VAL A 78 30.83 -15.01 20.18
N ARG A 79 30.58 -15.05 21.49
CA ARG A 79 29.48 -15.84 22.04
C ARG A 79 28.68 -15.04 23.05
N GLN A 80 27.37 -15.17 22.99
CA GLN A 80 26.46 -14.68 24.04
C GLN A 80 25.68 -15.84 24.67
N LYS A 81 25.01 -15.55 25.79
CA LYS A 81 24.05 -16.48 26.38
C LYS A 81 22.77 -16.51 25.56
N HIS A 82 22.31 -17.71 25.22
CA HIS A 82 21.00 -17.87 24.57
C HIS A 82 19.86 -17.42 25.50
N ASP A 83 18.98 -16.57 25.02
CA ASP A 83 17.79 -16.11 25.74
C ASP A 83 16.71 -15.74 24.71
N GLY A 84 15.81 -16.67 24.44
CA GLY A 84 14.74 -16.53 23.44
C GLY A 84 15.26 -16.36 22.02
N ASN A 85 14.69 -15.42 21.23
CA ASN A 85 15.17 -15.12 19.89
C ASN A 85 16.41 -14.21 19.95
N GLY A 86 17.59 -14.79 19.95
CA GLY A 86 18.85 -14.07 20.11
C GLY A 86 19.48 -13.53 18.83
N ALA A 87 18.87 -13.73 17.65
CA ALA A 87 19.47 -13.38 16.37
C ALA A 87 19.84 -11.89 16.25
N ALA A 88 18.98 -10.99 16.71
CA ALA A 88 19.23 -9.55 16.74
C ALA A 88 20.45 -9.20 17.60
N ARG A 89 20.51 -9.74 18.82
CA ARG A 89 21.63 -9.52 19.74
C ARG A 89 22.93 -10.13 19.20
N ALA A 90 22.87 -11.31 18.62
CA ALA A 90 24.04 -11.95 18.01
C ALA A 90 24.60 -11.12 16.85
N ARG A 91 23.74 -10.57 15.96
CA ARG A 91 24.20 -9.68 14.89
C ARG A 91 24.81 -8.38 15.43
N ASN A 92 24.22 -7.78 16.47
CA ASN A 92 24.78 -6.59 17.13
C ASN A 92 26.13 -6.91 17.80
N LEU A 93 26.25 -8.05 18.50
CA LEU A 93 27.48 -8.51 19.10
C LEU A 93 28.56 -8.71 18.02
N GLY A 94 28.24 -9.40 16.92
CA GLY A 94 29.16 -9.56 15.81
C GLY A 94 29.60 -8.23 15.20
N ALA A 95 28.67 -7.31 14.97
CA ALA A 95 28.96 -5.97 14.44
C ALA A 95 29.88 -5.18 15.37
N SER A 96 29.75 -5.30 16.69
CA SER A 96 30.62 -4.62 17.67
C SER A 96 32.06 -5.15 17.69
N HIS A 97 32.29 -6.38 17.21
CA HIS A 97 33.61 -6.99 17.08
C HIS A 97 34.21 -6.94 15.67
N ALA A 98 33.51 -6.29 14.72
CA ALA A 98 33.95 -6.16 13.34
C ALA A 98 35.17 -5.23 13.11
N GLY A 99 35.68 -4.60 14.20
CA GLY A 99 36.75 -3.59 14.09
C GLY A 99 36.26 -2.29 13.46
N ASP A 100 37.17 -1.41 13.07
CA ASP A 100 36.85 -0.13 12.42
C ASP A 100 36.79 -0.35 10.90
N VAL A 101 35.63 -0.81 10.41
CA VAL A 101 35.37 -1.06 9.00
C VAL A 101 34.32 -0.09 8.45
N ASP A 102 34.38 0.18 7.15
CA ASP A 102 33.46 1.06 6.47
C ASP A 102 32.08 0.40 6.28
N VAL A 103 32.04 -0.92 6.04
CA VAL A 103 30.84 -1.65 5.66
C VAL A 103 30.68 -2.94 6.46
N LEU A 104 29.48 -3.15 7.01
CA LEU A 104 29.06 -4.42 7.62
C LEU A 104 28.22 -5.22 6.61
N ILE A 105 28.62 -6.49 6.38
CA ILE A 105 27.88 -7.42 5.52
C ILE A 105 27.26 -8.50 6.42
N PHE A 106 25.94 -8.62 6.42
CA PHE A 106 25.23 -9.64 7.19
C PHE A 106 24.80 -10.78 6.27
N ILE A 107 25.13 -12.00 6.67
CA ILE A 107 24.65 -13.25 6.07
C ILE A 107 24.26 -14.21 7.18
N ASP A 108 23.28 -15.10 6.93
CA ASP A 108 22.90 -16.12 7.91
C ASP A 108 23.82 -17.36 7.80
N ALA A 109 23.89 -18.15 8.88
CA ALA A 109 24.75 -19.34 8.92
C ALA A 109 24.36 -20.45 7.93
N ASP A 110 23.18 -20.38 7.35
CA ASP A 110 22.63 -21.29 6.33
C ASP A 110 22.76 -20.73 4.90
N CYS A 111 23.58 -19.72 4.69
CA CYS A 111 23.70 -18.99 3.43
C CYS A 111 25.12 -19.11 2.84
N ILE A 112 25.31 -19.99 1.86
CA ILE A 112 26.59 -20.16 1.16
C ILE A 112 26.79 -18.98 0.19
N PRO A 113 27.80 -18.12 0.36
CA PRO A 113 28.00 -16.99 -0.52
C PRO A 113 28.63 -17.40 -1.87
N HIS A 114 28.20 -16.71 -2.93
CA HIS A 114 28.91 -16.74 -4.22
C HIS A 114 30.28 -16.05 -4.07
N PRO A 115 31.33 -16.47 -4.78
CA PRO A 115 32.66 -15.87 -4.66
C PRO A 115 32.72 -14.35 -4.80
N GLU A 116 31.88 -13.77 -5.63
CA GLU A 116 31.84 -12.33 -5.88
C GLU A 116 30.90 -11.55 -4.91
N LEU A 117 30.31 -12.21 -3.90
CA LEU A 117 29.33 -11.57 -3.00
C LEU A 117 29.87 -10.28 -2.38
N VAL A 118 31.03 -10.38 -1.72
CA VAL A 118 31.63 -9.26 -0.98
C VAL A 118 32.01 -8.13 -1.93
N ALA A 119 32.67 -8.46 -3.05
CA ALA A 119 33.08 -7.49 -4.06
C ALA A 119 31.89 -6.75 -4.63
N ASN A 120 30.81 -7.48 -4.98
CA ASN A 120 29.60 -6.90 -5.57
C ASN A 120 28.84 -5.97 -4.61
N HIS A 121 28.80 -6.28 -3.32
CA HIS A 121 28.27 -5.34 -2.34
C HIS A 121 29.12 -4.06 -2.26
N LEU A 122 30.43 -4.18 -2.14
CA LEU A 122 31.31 -3.04 -1.89
C LEU A 122 31.34 -2.03 -3.05
N THR A 123 31.15 -2.48 -4.30
CA THR A 123 31.13 -1.57 -5.48
C THR A 123 30.06 -0.47 -5.36
N TRP A 124 28.95 -0.75 -4.70
CA TRP A 124 27.87 0.20 -4.50
C TRP A 124 28.11 1.11 -3.30
N HIS A 125 28.76 0.61 -2.25
CA HIS A 125 29.06 1.39 -1.04
C HIS A 125 30.13 2.46 -1.31
N ALA A 126 30.99 2.26 -2.29
CA ALA A 126 31.98 3.26 -2.70
C ALA A 126 31.34 4.54 -3.27
N ALA A 127 30.10 4.46 -3.76
CA ALA A 127 29.42 5.59 -4.39
C ALA A 127 28.72 6.51 -3.38
N SER A 128 28.41 6.02 -2.17
CA SER A 128 27.66 6.80 -1.17
C SER A 128 27.64 6.10 0.20
N ASP A 129 27.77 6.89 1.26
CA ASP A 129 27.70 6.50 2.68
C ASP A 129 26.28 6.22 3.22
N VAL A 130 25.25 6.38 2.38
CA VAL A 130 23.85 6.10 2.72
C VAL A 130 23.23 5.01 1.83
N VAL A 131 24.04 4.23 1.15
CA VAL A 131 23.57 3.07 0.36
C VAL A 131 23.48 1.84 1.28
N VAL A 132 22.35 1.15 1.20
CA VAL A 132 22.12 -0.18 1.76
C VAL A 132 21.91 -1.12 0.60
N THR A 133 22.73 -2.15 0.47
CA THR A 133 22.65 -3.11 -0.63
C THR A 133 21.89 -4.36 -0.22
N ILE A 134 20.98 -4.78 -1.11
CA ILE A 134 20.15 -5.98 -0.93
C ILE A 134 20.59 -7.02 -1.96
N GLY A 135 21.26 -8.05 -1.50
CA GLY A 135 21.71 -9.13 -2.34
C GLY A 135 20.61 -10.13 -2.73
N ARG A 136 20.88 -10.92 -3.74
CA ARG A 136 19.99 -11.95 -4.23
C ARG A 136 20.11 -13.21 -3.39
N ARG A 137 18.99 -13.82 -3.02
CA ARG A 137 18.91 -15.11 -2.34
C ARG A 137 18.36 -16.17 -3.28
N VAL A 138 19.03 -17.29 -3.38
CA VAL A 138 18.67 -18.45 -4.19
C VAL A 138 18.59 -19.65 -3.27
N HIS A 139 17.56 -20.46 -3.36
CA HIS A 139 17.41 -21.66 -2.51
C HIS A 139 18.07 -22.86 -3.18
N VAL A 140 18.82 -23.65 -2.41
CA VAL A 140 19.51 -24.85 -2.91
C VAL A 140 19.34 -26.03 -1.96
N ARG A 141 19.30 -27.27 -2.49
CA ARG A 141 19.41 -28.49 -1.70
C ARG A 141 20.84 -29.00 -1.76
N VAL A 142 21.50 -29.01 -0.62
CA VAL A 142 22.95 -29.33 -0.49
C VAL A 142 23.26 -30.28 0.67
N ALA A 143 22.25 -30.96 1.23
CA ALA A 143 22.48 -31.90 2.33
C ALA A 143 23.47 -33.03 1.97
N ASP A 144 23.51 -33.43 0.70
CA ASP A 144 24.43 -34.42 0.14
C ASP A 144 25.80 -33.83 -0.30
N VAL A 145 26.01 -32.52 -0.21
CA VAL A 145 27.25 -31.86 -0.68
C VAL A 145 28.23 -31.75 0.47
N GLN A 146 29.45 -32.31 0.25
CA GLN A 146 30.54 -32.20 1.20
C GLN A 146 31.11 -30.79 1.24
N VAL A 147 31.58 -30.36 2.41
CA VAL A 147 32.16 -29.04 2.67
C VAL A 147 33.35 -28.75 1.71
N GLU A 148 34.19 -29.74 1.51
CA GLU A 148 35.39 -29.66 0.64
C GLU A 148 35.01 -29.45 -0.83
N ALA A 149 33.88 -29.96 -1.27
CA ALA A 149 33.42 -29.73 -2.65
C ALA A 149 32.94 -28.30 -2.84
N ILE A 150 32.41 -27.64 -1.80
CA ILE A 150 32.06 -26.21 -1.81
C ILE A 150 33.37 -25.38 -1.80
N ALA A 151 34.27 -25.66 -0.86
CA ALA A 151 35.53 -24.95 -0.71
C ALA A 151 36.39 -25.00 -1.99
N SER A 152 36.48 -26.19 -2.62
CA SER A 152 37.22 -26.34 -3.90
C SER A 152 36.51 -25.79 -5.14
N GLY A 153 35.20 -25.46 -5.02
CA GLY A 153 34.39 -25.04 -6.15
C GLY A 153 33.97 -26.16 -7.10
N SER A 154 34.17 -27.42 -6.69
CA SER A 154 33.74 -28.57 -7.50
C SER A 154 32.22 -28.84 -7.40
N ALA A 155 31.56 -28.30 -6.36
CA ALA A 155 30.12 -28.30 -6.27
C ALA A 155 29.47 -27.21 -7.16
N ASP A 156 28.71 -27.65 -8.15
CA ASP A 156 27.91 -26.75 -9.01
C ASP A 156 26.59 -26.42 -8.31
N LEU A 157 26.58 -25.31 -7.54
CA LEU A 157 25.42 -24.90 -6.76
C LEU A 157 24.29 -24.35 -7.65
N ASP A 158 24.60 -23.78 -8.82
CA ASP A 158 23.60 -23.26 -9.74
C ASP A 158 22.69 -24.34 -10.31
N ARG A 159 23.21 -25.53 -10.51
CA ARG A 159 22.40 -26.70 -10.93
C ARG A 159 21.48 -27.23 -9.82
N ARG A 160 21.69 -26.83 -8.57
CA ARG A 160 20.93 -27.28 -7.39
C ARG A 160 19.86 -26.29 -6.96
N VAL A 161 19.70 -25.21 -7.75
CA VAL A 161 18.70 -24.17 -7.47
C VAL A 161 17.29 -24.73 -7.50
N GLN A 162 16.52 -24.37 -6.48
CA GLN A 162 15.10 -24.68 -6.34
C GLN A 162 14.26 -23.42 -6.46
N THR A 163 13.04 -23.53 -6.98
CA THR A 163 12.10 -22.43 -7.05
C THR A 163 11.50 -22.18 -5.67
N GLY A 164 12.25 -21.48 -4.80
CA GLY A 164 11.80 -21.04 -3.48
C GLY A 164 11.26 -22.13 -2.53
N PHE A 165 10.86 -21.70 -1.35
CA PHE A 165 10.03 -22.55 -0.46
C PHE A 165 8.65 -22.76 -1.11
N SER A 166 8.20 -23.99 -1.20
CA SER A 166 6.91 -24.35 -1.80
C SER A 166 6.64 -23.85 -3.22
N GLY A 167 7.67 -23.68 -4.06
CA GLY A 167 7.52 -23.27 -5.46
C GLY A 167 7.18 -21.78 -5.65
N ARG A 168 7.23 -20.97 -4.60
CA ARG A 168 6.96 -19.52 -4.68
C ARG A 168 8.26 -18.73 -4.80
N PRO A 169 8.33 -17.69 -5.66
CA PRO A 169 9.49 -16.82 -5.73
C PRO A 169 9.67 -16.04 -4.42
N ASP A 170 10.92 -15.68 -4.11
CA ASP A 170 11.21 -14.81 -2.97
C ASP A 170 10.44 -13.49 -3.08
N PHE A 171 9.77 -13.08 -2.00
CA PHE A 171 8.94 -11.87 -1.99
C PHE A 171 9.73 -10.60 -2.34
N ARG A 172 11.05 -10.56 -2.07
CA ARG A 172 11.93 -9.46 -2.44
C ARG A 172 12.03 -9.32 -3.95
N THR A 173 12.17 -10.43 -4.66
CA THR A 173 12.19 -10.46 -6.13
C THR A 173 10.85 -9.96 -6.69
N VAL A 174 9.74 -10.39 -6.11
CA VAL A 174 8.40 -9.91 -6.50
C VAL A 174 8.28 -8.40 -6.25
N LEU A 175 8.72 -7.93 -5.07
CA LEU A 175 8.66 -6.51 -4.73
C LEU A 175 9.55 -5.66 -5.65
N GLN A 176 10.78 -6.10 -5.93
CA GLN A 176 11.69 -5.43 -6.85
C GLN A 176 11.09 -5.28 -8.26
N ARG A 177 10.46 -6.35 -8.78
CA ARG A 177 9.78 -6.31 -10.09
C ARG A 177 8.61 -5.31 -10.08
N ARG A 178 7.77 -5.37 -9.04
CA ARG A 178 6.58 -4.52 -8.90
C ARG A 178 6.92 -3.03 -8.75
N THR A 179 8.06 -2.71 -8.15
CA THR A 179 8.46 -1.34 -7.80
C THR A 179 9.61 -0.81 -8.65
N ALA A 180 9.75 -1.27 -9.89
CA ALA A 180 10.81 -0.85 -10.79
C ALA A 180 12.20 -0.90 -10.10
N ARG A 181 12.59 -2.05 -9.59
CA ARG A 181 13.82 -2.27 -8.81
C ARG A 181 13.90 -1.37 -7.57
N LEU A 182 12.81 -1.28 -6.82
CA LEU A 182 12.66 -0.49 -5.59
C LEU A 182 12.67 1.04 -5.78
N THR A 183 12.71 1.57 -6.98
CA THR A 183 12.70 3.03 -7.21
C THR A 183 11.30 3.63 -7.13
N ALA A 184 10.24 2.81 -7.29
CA ALA A 184 8.85 3.23 -7.18
C ALA A 184 8.23 2.74 -5.86
N GLY A 185 7.43 3.59 -5.23
CA GLY A 185 6.74 3.25 -3.99
C GLY A 185 7.54 3.52 -2.71
N ASP A 186 6.95 3.18 -1.57
CA ASP A 186 7.47 3.44 -0.23
C ASP A 186 7.84 2.16 0.55
N GLU A 187 7.98 1.03 -0.15
CA GLU A 187 8.11 -0.30 0.44
C GLU A 187 9.53 -0.85 0.44
N ALA A 188 10.52 -0.10 -0.08
CA ALA A 188 11.89 -0.62 -0.28
C ALA A 188 12.52 -1.19 1.02
N PHE A 189 12.24 -0.57 2.16
CA PHE A 189 12.72 -1.03 3.48
C PHE A 189 12.33 -2.48 3.82
N ARG A 190 11.21 -2.98 3.26
CA ARG A 190 10.73 -4.35 3.49
C ARG A 190 11.64 -5.42 2.88
N THR A 191 12.49 -5.04 1.93
CA THR A 191 13.45 -5.97 1.32
C THR A 191 14.69 -6.18 2.17
N PHE A 192 14.87 -5.41 3.24
CA PHE A 192 15.96 -5.61 4.19
C PHE A 192 15.73 -6.91 4.96
N VAL A 193 16.50 -7.93 4.60
CA VAL A 193 16.54 -9.24 5.25
C VAL A 193 17.99 -9.60 5.46
N SER A 194 18.41 -9.69 6.70
CA SER A 194 19.81 -9.81 7.12
C SER A 194 20.55 -11.05 6.63
N SER A 195 19.86 -11.97 5.96
CA SER A 195 20.51 -13.12 5.33
C SER A 195 21.42 -12.74 4.14
N ASN A 196 21.27 -11.55 3.56
CA ASN A 196 22.15 -11.05 2.49
C ASN A 196 21.96 -9.54 2.29
N VAL A 197 22.62 -8.75 3.12
CA VAL A 197 22.58 -7.28 3.04
C VAL A 197 23.94 -6.69 3.45
N ALA A 198 24.26 -5.52 2.93
CA ALA A 198 25.37 -4.73 3.43
C ALA A 198 24.92 -3.31 3.77
N VAL A 199 25.48 -2.77 4.86
CA VAL A 199 25.13 -1.48 5.45
C VAL A 199 26.41 -0.72 5.80
N PRO A 200 26.51 0.60 5.50
CA PRO A 200 27.59 1.42 6.02
C PRO A 200 27.61 1.37 7.54
N ARG A 201 28.77 1.12 8.14
CA ARG A 201 28.91 0.99 9.59
C ARG A 201 28.38 2.21 10.33
N ALA A 202 28.76 3.40 9.89
CA ALA A 202 28.30 4.65 10.51
C ALA A 202 26.77 4.78 10.51
N LEU A 203 26.10 4.35 9.43
CA LEU A 203 24.65 4.36 9.33
C LEU A 203 24.00 3.31 10.24
N PHE A 204 24.60 2.11 10.33
CA PHE A 204 24.15 1.06 11.25
C PHE A 204 24.22 1.51 12.70
N GLU A 205 25.32 2.15 13.12
CA GLU A 205 25.52 2.68 14.45
C GLU A 205 24.57 3.86 14.74
N ALA A 206 24.43 4.79 13.81
CA ALA A 206 23.50 5.92 13.94
C ALA A 206 22.04 5.48 14.12
N THR A 207 21.65 4.34 13.54
CA THR A 207 20.32 3.77 13.74
C THR A 207 20.22 2.88 14.99
N GLY A 208 21.32 2.60 15.70
CA GLY A 208 21.34 1.79 16.93
C GLY A 208 21.28 0.28 16.71
N GLY A 209 21.59 -0.21 15.49
CA GLY A 209 21.64 -1.65 15.19
C GLY A 209 20.27 -2.35 15.20
N PHE A 210 20.26 -3.68 15.29
CA PHE A 210 19.03 -4.47 15.38
C PHE A 210 18.36 -4.30 16.76
N ALA A 211 17.03 -4.11 16.75
CA ALA A 211 16.27 -4.05 18.01
C ALA A 211 16.08 -5.45 18.61
N ASP A 212 16.41 -5.61 19.90
CA ASP A 212 16.32 -6.90 20.61
C ASP A 212 14.97 -7.13 21.33
N ARG A 213 13.96 -6.29 21.01
CA ARG A 213 12.63 -6.32 21.63
C ARG A 213 11.64 -7.31 21.00
N PHE A 214 12.07 -8.13 20.05
CA PHE A 214 11.25 -9.14 19.39
C PHE A 214 11.47 -10.52 20.01
N PRO A 215 10.57 -10.98 20.91
CA PRO A 215 10.77 -12.23 21.66
C PRO A 215 10.60 -13.46 20.77
N HIS A 216 9.95 -13.30 19.62
CA HIS A 216 9.71 -14.39 18.67
C HIS A 216 10.54 -14.22 17.40
N TRP A 217 10.61 -15.23 16.57
CA TRP A 217 11.35 -15.19 15.32
C TRP A 217 10.81 -14.15 14.33
N GLY A 218 11.71 -13.37 13.76
CA GLY A 218 11.46 -12.41 12.69
C GLY A 218 10.93 -11.07 13.19
N ALA A 219 10.91 -10.08 12.33
CA ALA A 219 10.52 -8.69 12.49
C ALA A 219 11.68 -7.71 12.73
N GLU A 220 12.77 -8.12 13.35
CA GLU A 220 13.95 -7.30 13.64
C GLU A 220 14.57 -6.70 12.35
N ASP A 221 14.61 -7.48 11.28
CA ASP A 221 15.07 -7.04 9.96
C ASP A 221 14.22 -5.91 9.41
N THR A 222 12.91 -6.13 9.41
CA THR A 222 11.96 -5.15 8.87
C THR A 222 11.98 -3.85 9.66
N GLU A 223 12.16 -3.95 10.97
CA GLU A 223 12.23 -2.81 11.88
C GLU A 223 13.52 -2.00 11.66
N LEU A 224 14.68 -2.66 11.56
CA LEU A 224 15.93 -1.98 11.21
C LEU A 224 15.85 -1.38 9.80
N GLY A 225 15.30 -2.14 8.84
CA GLY A 225 15.08 -1.63 7.49
C GLY A 225 14.25 -0.35 7.49
N TRP A 226 13.23 -0.24 8.35
CA TRP A 226 12.45 0.97 8.51
C TRP A 226 13.26 2.14 9.07
N ARG A 227 14.06 1.92 10.13
CA ARG A 227 14.92 2.99 10.68
C ARG A 227 15.96 3.48 9.67
N LEU A 228 16.62 2.57 8.95
CA LEU A 228 17.53 2.90 7.86
C LEU A 228 16.81 3.72 6.77
N TRP A 229 15.58 3.32 6.42
CA TRP A 229 14.75 4.06 5.47
C TRP A 229 14.46 5.48 5.95
N GLN A 230 14.10 5.65 7.22
CA GLN A 230 13.83 6.96 7.81
C GLN A 230 15.09 7.84 7.92
N GLU A 231 16.27 7.25 8.04
CA GLU A 231 17.56 7.96 7.96
C GLU A 231 18.00 8.28 6.53
N GLY A 232 17.12 8.09 5.55
CA GLY A 232 17.35 8.50 4.17
C GLY A 232 18.14 7.49 3.32
N ALA A 233 18.35 6.27 3.82
CA ALA A 233 19.08 5.25 3.09
C ALA A 233 18.45 4.93 1.72
N PHE A 234 19.30 4.66 0.73
CA PHE A 234 18.90 4.10 -0.56
C PHE A 234 19.08 2.60 -0.53
N PHE A 235 17.99 1.87 -0.78
CA PHE A 235 17.99 0.41 -0.87
C PHE A 235 18.23 -0.01 -2.31
N VAL A 236 19.43 -0.54 -2.57
CA VAL A 236 19.90 -0.89 -3.92
C VAL A 236 19.87 -2.41 -4.08
N PRO A 237 19.05 -2.97 -4.98
CA PRO A 237 19.08 -4.39 -5.28
C PRO A 237 20.33 -4.72 -6.13
N VAL A 238 21.19 -5.58 -5.58
CA VAL A 238 22.43 -6.06 -6.23
C VAL A 238 22.23 -7.52 -6.61
N GLU A 239 21.82 -7.74 -7.86
CA GLU A 239 21.46 -9.08 -8.35
C GLU A 239 22.63 -10.05 -8.40
N ASP A 240 23.86 -9.52 -8.59
CA ASP A 240 25.09 -10.29 -8.68
C ASP A 240 25.72 -10.59 -7.30
N ALA A 241 25.22 -9.97 -6.21
CA ALA A 241 25.58 -10.34 -4.85
C ALA A 241 24.72 -11.53 -4.40
N VAL A 242 25.11 -12.73 -4.78
CA VAL A 242 24.30 -13.95 -4.64
C VAL A 242 24.67 -14.73 -3.38
N ILE A 243 23.65 -15.22 -2.65
CA ILE A 243 23.80 -16.30 -1.66
C ILE A 243 22.94 -17.49 -2.05
N TYR A 244 23.42 -18.68 -1.71
CA TYR A 244 22.70 -19.94 -1.85
C TYR A 244 22.18 -20.36 -0.47
N HIS A 245 20.89 -20.12 -0.22
CA HIS A 245 20.26 -20.49 1.03
C HIS A 245 20.00 -22.01 1.06
N GLN A 246 20.57 -22.65 2.05
CA GLN A 246 20.50 -24.10 2.23
C GLN A 246 19.09 -24.47 2.72
N LEU A 247 18.37 -25.30 1.96
CA LEU A 247 17.07 -25.85 2.37
C LEU A 247 17.32 -27.06 3.27
N ASP A 248 16.83 -26.98 4.50
CA ASP A 248 16.82 -28.11 5.44
C ASP A 248 15.55 -28.96 5.22
N GLU A 249 15.66 -30.28 5.30
CA GLU A 249 14.52 -31.20 5.12
C GLU A 249 13.43 -31.01 6.19
N ASP A 250 13.82 -30.54 7.38
CA ASP A 250 12.91 -30.24 8.49
C ASP A 250 12.17 -28.88 8.35
N GLU A 251 12.50 -28.09 7.34
CA GLU A 251 11.93 -26.74 7.21
C GLU A 251 10.48 -26.69 6.71
N GLU A 252 9.95 -27.73 6.06
CA GLU A 252 8.54 -27.73 5.60
C GLU A 252 7.55 -27.64 6.78
N GLY A 253 7.81 -28.33 7.90
CA GLY A 253 7.05 -28.19 9.14
C GLY A 253 7.35 -26.90 9.92
N GLY A 254 8.56 -26.35 9.78
CA GLY A 254 9.02 -25.14 10.44
C GLY A 254 8.48 -23.84 9.84
N TYR A 255 8.05 -23.83 8.57
CA TYR A 255 7.56 -22.61 7.92
C TYR A 255 6.30 -22.03 8.58
N GLU A 256 5.29 -22.85 8.85
CA GLU A 256 4.06 -22.38 9.52
C GLU A 256 4.32 -21.96 10.97
N GLY A 257 5.22 -22.65 11.68
CA GLY A 257 5.66 -22.25 13.01
C GLY A 257 6.37 -20.89 13.00
N ARG A 258 7.28 -20.65 12.06
CA ARG A 258 7.96 -19.36 11.91
C ARG A 258 6.99 -18.26 11.51
N LYS A 259 6.03 -18.53 10.64
CA LYS A 259 4.99 -17.58 10.26
C LYS A 259 4.11 -17.22 11.47
N ALA A 260 3.72 -18.20 12.29
CA ALA A 260 2.98 -17.96 13.52
C ALA A 260 3.79 -17.11 14.52
N ALA A 261 5.07 -17.42 14.72
CA ALA A 261 5.98 -16.65 15.55
C ALA A 261 6.12 -15.20 15.06
N ARG A 262 6.24 -15.00 13.73
CA ARG A 262 6.31 -13.68 13.13
C ARG A 262 5.05 -12.84 13.39
N LEU A 263 3.86 -13.47 13.35
CA LEU A 263 2.58 -12.79 13.62
C LEU A 263 2.49 -12.28 15.08
N LEU A 264 3.13 -12.97 16.04
CA LEU A 264 3.18 -12.52 17.44
C LEU A 264 3.97 -11.23 17.61
N ASN A 265 4.91 -10.94 16.70
CA ASN A 265 5.68 -9.68 16.68
C ASN A 265 4.95 -8.51 16.01
N ASP A 266 3.83 -8.75 15.30
CA ASP A 266 3.14 -7.71 14.53
C ASP A 266 2.60 -6.59 15.42
N GLY A 267 2.19 -6.89 16.64
CA GLY A 267 1.79 -5.88 17.63
C GLY A 267 2.93 -4.89 17.93
N THR A 268 4.14 -5.40 18.18
CA THR A 268 5.34 -4.59 18.40
C THR A 268 5.71 -3.79 17.16
N LEU A 269 5.71 -4.41 15.98
CA LEU A 269 5.95 -3.71 14.72
C LEU A 269 4.95 -2.56 14.49
N ALA A 270 3.68 -2.77 14.82
CA ALA A 270 2.66 -1.75 14.66
C ALA A 270 2.93 -0.51 15.53
N THR A 271 3.63 -0.63 16.66
CA THR A 271 4.00 0.53 17.50
C THR A 271 5.19 1.32 16.92
N LEU A 272 6.04 0.66 16.14
CA LEU A 272 7.31 1.19 15.63
C LEU A 272 7.23 1.66 14.17
N ILE A 273 6.43 0.98 13.33
CA ILE A 273 6.36 1.24 11.90
C ILE A 273 5.00 1.82 11.51
N PRO A 274 4.89 3.15 11.30
CA PRO A 274 3.63 3.80 10.94
C PRO A 274 3.20 3.57 9.49
N HIS A 275 3.71 2.52 8.85
CA HIS A 275 3.39 2.19 7.48
C HIS A 275 2.11 1.33 7.39
N ARG A 276 1.29 1.54 6.34
CA ARG A 276 -0.01 0.89 6.12
C ARG A 276 -0.03 -0.64 6.17
N PHE A 277 1.11 -1.28 5.90
CA PHE A 277 1.25 -2.74 5.99
C PHE A 277 1.28 -3.27 7.42
N TYR A 278 1.72 -2.45 8.37
CA TYR A 278 1.96 -2.87 9.75
C TYR A 278 0.98 -2.24 10.73
N ARG A 279 0.41 -1.07 10.39
CA ARG A 279 -0.44 -0.32 11.29
C ARG A 279 -1.72 0.17 10.64
N LYS A 280 -2.84 -0.02 11.38
CA LYS A 280 -4.09 0.72 11.19
C LYS A 280 -4.24 1.64 12.41
N PRO A 281 -4.18 2.98 12.24
CA PRO A 281 -4.23 3.89 13.36
C PRO A 281 -5.51 3.74 14.19
N ARG A 282 -5.38 3.75 15.52
CA ARG A 282 -6.47 3.67 16.49
C ARG A 282 -6.42 4.88 17.41
N ARG A 283 -7.58 5.37 17.85
CA ARG A 283 -7.67 6.54 18.74
C ARG A 283 -7.30 6.24 20.19
N ASP A 284 -7.46 4.99 20.58
CA ASP A 284 -7.19 4.47 21.92
C ASP A 284 -5.74 3.98 22.10
N VAL A 285 -4.89 4.17 21.11
CA VAL A 285 -3.49 3.74 21.13
C VAL A 285 -2.56 4.92 20.87
N ILE A 286 -1.60 5.12 21.75
CA ILE A 286 -0.47 6.02 21.54
C ILE A 286 0.69 5.16 21.04
N TYR A 287 1.16 5.46 19.84
CA TYR A 287 2.24 4.72 19.21
C TYR A 287 3.61 5.29 19.57
N GLU A 288 4.61 4.44 19.74
CA GLU A 288 5.97 4.85 20.05
C GLU A 288 6.56 5.73 18.92
N VAL A 289 6.34 5.30 17.67
CA VAL A 289 6.68 6.09 16.48
C VAL A 289 5.36 6.54 15.83
N PRO A 290 5.02 7.83 15.85
CA PRO A 290 3.76 8.31 15.29
C PRO A 290 3.78 8.34 13.75
N LYS A 291 2.59 8.47 13.14
CA LYS A 291 2.48 8.68 11.69
C LYS A 291 2.92 10.09 11.30
N VAL A 292 2.54 11.09 12.10
CA VAL A 292 2.81 12.50 11.82
C VAL A 292 3.49 13.15 13.02
N SER A 293 4.61 13.84 12.79
CA SER A 293 5.18 14.79 13.75
C SER A 293 4.76 16.19 13.35
N ILE A 294 4.16 16.93 14.29
CA ILE A 294 3.76 18.32 14.11
C ILE A 294 4.75 19.16 14.92
N VAL A 295 5.57 19.95 14.24
CA VAL A 295 6.54 20.87 14.84
C VAL A 295 5.97 22.28 14.75
N VAL A 296 5.56 22.85 15.89
CA VAL A 296 5.01 24.19 15.95
C VAL A 296 6.11 25.17 16.34
N HIS A 297 6.41 26.13 15.46
CA HIS A 297 7.33 27.22 15.74
C HIS A 297 6.57 28.53 15.94
N ALA A 298 7.14 29.48 16.69
CA ALA A 298 6.50 30.73 17.11
C ALA A 298 5.08 30.46 17.70
N PRO A 299 4.98 29.67 18.78
CA PRO A 299 3.69 29.30 19.36
C PRO A 299 2.90 30.55 19.77
N PRO A 300 1.56 30.54 19.68
CA PRO A 300 0.75 31.68 20.10
C PRO A 300 0.85 31.89 21.62
N PRO A 301 0.53 33.09 22.12
CA PRO A 301 0.56 33.40 23.56
C PRO A 301 -0.34 32.46 24.40
N THR A 302 -1.41 31.94 23.81
CA THR A 302 -2.29 30.92 24.42
C THR A 302 -2.25 29.66 23.55
N LEU A 303 -2.01 28.50 24.19
CA LEU A 303 -1.95 27.21 23.48
C LEU A 303 -3.31 26.53 23.36
N ASP A 304 -4.37 27.09 23.96
CA ASP A 304 -5.70 26.47 24.02
C ASP A 304 -6.31 26.21 22.63
N ASP A 305 -6.32 27.22 21.78
CA ASP A 305 -6.88 27.10 20.43
C ASP A 305 -6.05 26.12 19.58
N LEU A 306 -4.73 26.24 19.64
CA LEU A 306 -3.81 25.34 18.95
C LEU A 306 -4.00 23.90 19.39
N TRP A 307 -4.08 23.65 20.70
CA TRP A 307 -4.32 22.31 21.24
C TRP A 307 -5.69 21.79 20.85
N SER A 308 -6.73 22.62 20.91
CA SER A 308 -8.08 22.27 20.48
C SER A 308 -8.12 21.83 19.02
N ASP A 309 -7.44 22.55 18.15
CA ASP A 309 -7.33 22.21 16.71
C ASP A 309 -6.60 20.88 16.51
N ILE A 310 -5.47 20.66 17.21
CA ILE A 310 -4.66 19.45 17.07
C ILE A 310 -5.36 18.25 17.73
N ALA A 311 -5.92 18.41 18.94
CA ALA A 311 -6.63 17.32 19.64
C ALA A 311 -7.90 16.89 18.91
N SER A 312 -8.54 17.79 18.15
CA SER A 312 -9.74 17.51 17.37
C SER A 312 -9.47 16.77 16.06
N GLN A 313 -8.20 16.55 15.68
CA GLN A 313 -7.87 15.91 14.42
C GLN A 313 -8.48 14.51 14.31
N THR A 314 -9.04 14.20 13.14
CA THR A 314 -9.64 12.89 12.87
C THR A 314 -8.61 11.79 12.65
N ALA A 315 -7.36 12.13 12.32
CA ALA A 315 -6.22 11.21 12.31
C ALA A 315 -5.48 11.30 13.66
N PRO A 316 -5.60 10.30 14.55
CA PRO A 316 -5.13 10.39 15.93
C PRO A 316 -3.65 10.05 16.12
N ASP A 317 -2.99 9.55 15.08
CA ASP A 317 -1.62 9.02 15.13
C ASP A 317 -0.60 10.13 14.86
N PHE A 318 -0.37 10.97 15.86
CA PHE A 318 0.57 12.10 15.79
C PHE A 318 1.34 12.32 17.09
N GLU A 319 2.44 13.06 16.99
CA GLU A 319 3.09 13.74 18.10
C GLU A 319 3.13 15.25 17.84
N LEU A 320 3.21 16.04 18.92
CA LEU A 320 3.30 17.50 18.90
C LEU A 320 4.63 17.93 19.51
N ILE A 321 5.39 18.74 18.78
CA ILE A 321 6.66 19.30 19.23
C ILE A 321 6.51 20.81 19.23
N LEU A 322 6.55 21.43 20.41
CA LEU A 322 6.44 22.86 20.60
C LEU A 322 7.84 23.49 20.71
N VAL A 323 8.11 24.50 19.90
CA VAL A 323 9.42 25.15 19.81
C VAL A 323 9.40 26.50 20.52
N GLY A 324 10.34 26.70 21.46
CA GLY A 324 10.58 28.04 22.10
C GLY A 324 9.43 28.49 23.01
N CYS A 325 8.78 27.55 23.70
CA CYS A 325 7.85 27.91 24.77
C CYS A 325 8.57 28.57 25.91
N ASP A 326 8.06 29.71 26.39
CA ASP A 326 8.57 30.49 27.49
C ASP A 326 7.54 30.64 28.63
N GLU A 327 7.83 31.41 29.65
CA GLU A 327 6.97 31.61 30.82
C GLU A 327 5.54 32.09 30.49
N ARG A 328 5.33 32.73 29.34
CA ARG A 328 4.01 33.16 28.89
C ARG A 328 3.10 32.01 28.52
N HIS A 329 3.67 30.86 28.21
CA HIS A 329 2.97 29.64 27.82
C HIS A 329 2.81 28.65 28.97
N GLU A 330 3.35 28.97 30.17
CA GLU A 330 3.46 28.05 31.31
C GLU A 330 2.17 27.31 31.71
N PRO A 331 0.99 27.94 31.82
CA PRO A 331 -0.16 27.20 32.31
C PRO A 331 -0.55 26.03 31.44
N MET A 332 -0.47 26.18 30.08
CA MET A 332 -0.81 25.10 29.15
C MET A 332 0.37 24.20 28.83
N ALA A 333 1.61 24.72 28.77
CA ALA A 333 2.79 23.90 28.54
C ALA A 333 2.94 22.84 29.66
N GLY A 334 2.73 23.21 30.93
CA GLY A 334 2.74 22.28 32.05
C GLY A 334 1.64 21.21 32.00
N LEU A 335 0.47 21.52 31.46
CA LEU A 335 -0.60 20.53 31.23
C LEU A 335 -0.26 19.61 30.05
N LEU A 336 0.36 20.13 29.00
CA LEU A 336 0.72 19.36 27.80
C LEU A 336 1.94 18.47 28.02
N GLU A 337 2.88 18.83 28.92
CA GLU A 337 4.00 17.95 29.31
C GLU A 337 3.56 16.58 29.85
N GLY A 338 2.37 16.50 30.44
CA GLY A 338 1.77 15.24 30.89
C GLY A 338 1.24 14.34 29.78
N ASP A 339 1.05 14.84 28.55
CA ASP A 339 0.64 14.04 27.40
C ASP A 339 1.89 13.46 26.70
N PRO A 340 2.04 12.13 26.63
CA PRO A 340 3.24 11.49 26.06
C PRO A 340 3.43 11.76 24.56
N ARG A 341 2.46 12.37 23.90
CA ARG A 341 2.57 12.84 22.51
C ARG A 341 3.22 14.22 22.40
N VAL A 342 3.34 14.97 23.49
CA VAL A 342 3.82 16.35 23.46
C VAL A 342 5.28 16.41 23.94
N ARG A 343 6.09 17.19 23.22
CA ARG A 343 7.47 17.47 23.57
C ARG A 343 7.80 18.96 23.40
N LEU A 344 8.61 19.50 24.30
CA LEU A 344 9.10 20.88 24.24
C LEU A 344 10.56 20.88 23.78
N VAL A 345 10.93 21.80 22.92
CA VAL A 345 12.30 21.95 22.39
C VAL A 345 12.65 23.44 22.23
N ASP A 346 13.96 23.76 22.30
CA ASP A 346 14.44 25.15 22.31
C ASP A 346 14.52 25.75 20.87
N SER A 347 14.63 24.92 19.84
CA SER A 347 14.81 25.41 18.47
C SER A 347 14.05 24.58 17.42
N LEU A 348 13.72 25.24 16.32
CA LEU A 348 13.07 24.59 15.18
C LEU A 348 13.94 23.45 14.59
N ALA A 349 15.25 23.66 14.52
CA ALA A 349 16.18 22.62 14.05
C ALA A 349 16.16 21.40 14.98
N ALA A 350 16.12 21.60 16.31
CA ALA A 350 15.99 20.52 17.29
C ALA A 350 14.62 19.80 17.14
N GLY A 351 13.55 20.55 16.89
CA GLY A 351 12.21 19.99 16.66
C GLY A 351 12.16 19.11 15.40
N ILE A 352 12.72 19.58 14.30
CA ILE A 352 12.80 18.82 13.05
C ILE A 352 13.69 17.57 13.23
N ALA A 353 14.86 17.73 13.82
CA ALA A 353 15.79 16.61 14.05
C ALA A 353 15.21 15.55 15.01
N GLY A 354 14.49 16.00 16.04
CA GLY A 354 13.87 15.13 17.04
C GLY A 354 12.54 14.51 16.62
N ALA A 355 11.97 14.90 15.48
CA ALA A 355 10.72 14.33 14.97
C ALA A 355 10.87 12.83 14.64
N ARG A 356 9.91 12.00 15.08
CA ARG A 356 9.94 10.54 14.92
C ARG A 356 8.98 10.04 13.85
N GLY A 357 7.97 10.84 13.52
CA GLY A 357 6.92 10.47 12.56
C GLY A 357 7.44 10.26 11.13
N GLU A 358 6.73 9.45 10.37
CA GLU A 358 7.01 9.27 8.94
C GLU A 358 6.83 10.58 8.14
N LEU A 359 5.82 11.35 8.52
CA LEU A 359 5.50 12.65 7.92
C LEU A 359 5.81 13.76 8.92
N LEU A 360 6.43 14.82 8.43
CA LEU A 360 6.75 16.00 9.20
C LEU A 360 5.91 17.18 8.72
N VAL A 361 5.16 17.77 9.62
CA VAL A 361 4.43 19.02 9.45
C VAL A 361 5.14 20.09 10.29
N THR A 362 5.68 21.16 9.66
CA THR A 362 6.05 22.34 10.42
C THR A 362 4.89 23.33 10.33
N LEU A 363 4.56 23.94 11.43
CA LEU A 363 3.41 24.81 11.59
C LEU A 363 3.81 26.10 12.32
N HIS A 364 3.55 27.25 11.71
CA HIS A 364 3.66 28.51 12.43
C HIS A 364 2.48 28.64 13.42
N GLY A 365 2.76 29.13 14.63
CA GLY A 365 1.76 29.19 15.68
C GLY A 365 0.52 30.05 15.41
N SER A 366 0.57 30.89 14.37
CA SER A 366 -0.61 31.65 13.91
C SER A 366 -1.57 30.84 13.02
N ALA A 367 -1.24 29.61 12.70
CA ALA A 367 -2.07 28.78 11.84
C ALA A 367 -3.17 28.07 12.65
N ALA A 368 -4.40 28.10 12.17
CA ALA A 368 -5.50 27.30 12.66
C ALA A 368 -5.75 26.12 11.72
N LEU A 369 -5.99 24.94 12.26
CA LEU A 369 -6.16 23.71 11.53
C LEU A 369 -7.62 23.25 11.56
N ASP A 370 -8.14 22.86 10.41
CA ASP A 370 -9.40 22.11 10.32
C ASP A 370 -9.21 20.69 10.88
N HIS A 371 -10.21 20.13 11.52
CA HIS A 371 -10.20 18.82 12.19
C HIS A 371 -9.86 17.62 11.26
N ARG A 372 -9.85 17.80 9.93
CA ARG A 372 -9.48 16.78 8.93
C ARG A 372 -8.12 17.02 8.29
N PHE A 373 -7.40 18.03 8.71
CA PHE A 373 -6.12 18.40 8.10
C PHE A 373 -5.14 17.23 8.06
N LEU A 374 -4.85 16.61 9.21
CA LEU A 374 -3.92 15.48 9.27
C LEU A 374 -4.43 14.26 8.47
N ALA A 375 -5.72 14.00 8.47
CA ALA A 375 -6.28 12.91 7.68
C ALA A 375 -6.06 13.12 6.17
N ARG A 376 -6.17 14.37 5.68
CA ARG A 376 -5.89 14.72 4.28
C ARG A 376 -4.40 14.62 3.96
N VAL A 377 -3.53 15.05 4.89
CA VAL A 377 -2.07 14.88 4.76
C VAL A 377 -1.72 13.40 4.62
N VAL A 378 -2.18 12.57 5.55
CA VAL A 378 -1.92 11.12 5.51
C VAL A 378 -2.46 10.49 4.22
N LYS A 379 -3.68 10.87 3.80
CA LYS A 379 -4.27 10.39 2.55
C LYS A 379 -3.45 10.79 1.34
N HIS A 380 -2.96 12.01 1.26
CA HIS A 380 -2.13 12.48 0.13
C HIS A 380 -0.90 11.58 -0.08
N PHE A 381 -0.14 11.31 1.00
CA PHE A 381 1.06 10.48 0.92
C PHE A 381 0.73 8.99 0.76
N HIS A 382 -0.46 8.56 1.18
CA HIS A 382 -0.96 7.22 0.90
C HIS A 382 -1.26 7.03 -0.60
N ASP A 383 -1.97 7.99 -1.20
CA ASP A 383 -2.36 7.95 -2.62
C ASP A 383 -1.17 8.23 -3.56
N ARG A 384 -0.13 8.88 -3.03
CA ARG A 384 1.11 9.23 -3.75
C ARG A 384 2.33 8.77 -2.97
N PRO A 385 2.63 7.46 -2.99
CA PRO A 385 3.70 6.88 -2.18
C PRO A 385 5.10 7.40 -2.56
N THR A 386 5.23 8.04 -3.72
CA THR A 386 6.47 8.66 -4.20
C THR A 386 6.54 10.18 -3.97
N ALA A 387 5.50 10.82 -3.42
CA ALA A 387 5.58 12.24 -3.11
C ALA A 387 6.55 12.50 -1.94
N SER A 388 7.43 13.49 -2.08
CA SER A 388 8.35 13.96 -1.03
C SER A 388 7.72 15.03 -0.16
N SER A 389 6.90 15.90 -0.76
CA SER A 389 6.28 17.05 -0.11
C SER A 389 4.82 17.25 -0.51
N LEU A 390 4.14 18.10 0.22
CA LEU A 390 2.79 18.56 -0.06
C LEU A 390 2.72 20.06 0.14
N THR A 391 2.34 20.79 -0.90
CA THR A 391 2.05 22.21 -0.77
C THR A 391 0.65 22.43 -0.21
N VAL A 392 0.57 23.15 0.91
CA VAL A 392 -0.69 23.44 1.60
C VAL A 392 -1.12 24.87 1.24
N GLY A 393 -2.34 25.00 0.69
CA GLY A 393 -2.99 26.29 0.53
C GLY A 393 -3.65 26.73 1.85
N TYR A 394 -3.61 27.99 2.17
CA TYR A 394 -4.28 28.55 3.34
C TYR A 394 -5.10 29.79 2.99
N THR A 395 -6.12 30.05 3.82
CA THR A 395 -6.97 31.24 3.69
C THR A 395 -6.52 32.31 4.67
N ILE A 396 -6.46 33.56 4.20
CA ILE A 396 -6.22 34.74 5.04
C ILE A 396 -7.58 35.37 5.31
N PRO A 397 -7.96 35.62 6.57
CA PRO A 397 -9.16 36.39 6.87
C PRO A 397 -9.04 37.78 6.27
N SER A 398 -9.96 38.19 5.44
CA SER A 398 -10.05 39.51 4.83
C SER A 398 -11.48 40.02 4.90
N ASP A 399 -11.68 41.35 4.84
CA ASP A 399 -12.99 41.97 4.74
C ASP A 399 -13.17 42.52 3.30
N PRO A 400 -14.07 41.95 2.48
CA PRO A 400 -15.03 40.87 2.79
C PRO A 400 -14.36 39.49 2.98
N PRO A 401 -14.99 38.58 3.75
CA PRO A 401 -14.40 37.33 4.17
C PRO A 401 -14.05 36.45 2.97
N GLU A 402 -12.79 35.96 2.98
CA GLU A 402 -12.23 34.93 2.13
C GLU A 402 -11.69 35.33 0.76
N THR A 403 -10.43 35.79 0.76
CA THR A 403 -9.61 35.71 -0.46
C THR A 403 -8.92 34.34 -0.49
N TYR A 404 -9.32 33.47 -1.43
CA TYR A 404 -8.60 32.22 -1.68
C TYR A 404 -7.29 32.55 -2.42
N LEU A 405 -6.17 32.09 -1.89
CA LEU A 405 -4.90 32.13 -2.61
C LEU A 405 -4.94 31.08 -3.73
N THR A 406 -4.48 31.48 -4.90
CA THR A 406 -4.31 30.53 -6.02
C THR A 406 -3.13 29.60 -5.75
N ALA A 407 -3.01 28.55 -6.54
CA ALA A 407 -1.83 27.69 -6.50
C ALA A 407 -0.52 28.45 -6.77
N GLU A 408 -0.57 29.52 -7.56
CA GLU A 408 0.54 30.42 -7.85
C GLU A 408 0.86 31.33 -6.67
N ASP A 409 -0.17 31.84 -5.98
CA ASP A 409 -0.01 32.59 -4.73
C ASP A 409 0.60 31.71 -3.63
N ALA A 410 0.21 30.43 -3.52
CA ALA A 410 0.81 29.49 -2.59
C ALA A 410 2.28 29.21 -2.92
N ALA A 411 2.63 29.04 -4.20
CA ALA A 411 4.01 28.88 -4.65
C ALA A 411 4.85 30.14 -4.39
N TRP A 412 4.25 31.32 -4.49
CA TRP A 412 4.91 32.57 -4.20
C TRP A 412 5.10 32.81 -2.69
N VAL A 413 4.10 32.50 -1.88
CA VAL A 413 4.23 32.51 -0.41
C VAL A 413 5.38 31.61 0.05
N ASP A 414 5.58 30.48 -0.60
CA ASP A 414 6.72 29.60 -0.34
C ASP A 414 8.07 30.17 -0.82
N SER A 415 8.09 31.00 -1.87
CA SER A 415 9.33 31.56 -2.45
C SER A 415 9.68 32.94 -1.96
N GLY A 416 8.71 33.70 -1.41
CA GLY A 416 8.85 35.12 -1.04
C GLY A 416 9.33 35.37 0.38
N TRP A 417 9.51 34.34 1.20
CA TRP A 417 10.04 34.45 2.56
C TRP A 417 11.55 34.22 2.55
N GLU A 418 12.30 35.28 2.27
CA GLU A 418 13.75 35.20 2.36
C GLU A 418 14.20 34.77 3.76
N GLY A 419 14.57 33.51 3.90
CA GLY A 419 15.18 32.92 5.10
C GLY A 419 14.23 32.28 6.11
N GLU A 420 12.91 32.27 5.93
CA GLU A 420 11.95 31.68 6.85
C GLU A 420 11.15 30.53 6.21
N LEU A 421 10.66 29.61 7.04
CA LEU A 421 9.75 28.55 6.57
C LEU A 421 8.36 29.13 6.30
N PRO A 422 7.62 28.59 5.31
CA PRO A 422 6.20 28.87 5.11
C PRO A 422 5.38 28.59 6.37
N VAL A 423 4.20 29.18 6.48
CA VAL A 423 3.28 28.99 7.61
C VAL A 423 2.98 27.51 7.87
N VAL A 424 2.92 26.72 6.83
CA VAL A 424 2.78 25.25 6.92
C VAL A 424 3.67 24.60 5.89
N THR A 425 4.52 23.68 6.32
CA THR A 425 5.22 22.76 5.40
C THR A 425 4.84 21.32 5.72
N VAL A 426 4.73 20.48 4.72
CA VAL A 426 4.43 19.07 4.89
C VAL A 426 5.32 18.24 3.98
N ALA A 427 6.14 17.37 4.55
CA ALA A 427 7.02 16.48 3.79
C ALA A 427 7.27 15.15 4.50
N ARG A 428 7.89 14.20 3.81
CA ARG A 428 8.40 12.98 4.46
C ARG A 428 9.60 13.31 5.33
N ARG A 429 9.64 12.78 6.53
CA ARG A 429 10.75 12.98 7.47
C ARG A 429 12.10 12.60 6.84
N ARG A 430 12.17 11.50 6.14
CA ARG A 430 13.41 11.04 5.48
C ARG A 430 14.01 12.06 4.50
N ASP A 431 13.19 12.87 3.85
CA ASP A 431 13.69 13.90 2.92
C ASP A 431 14.25 15.11 3.68
N TRP A 432 13.69 15.44 4.85
CA TRP A 432 14.30 16.38 5.80
C TRP A 432 15.65 15.86 6.31
N VAL A 433 15.75 14.57 6.62
CA VAL A 433 17.02 13.96 7.08
C VAL A 433 18.08 14.01 5.97
N LYS A 434 17.72 13.77 4.72
CA LYS A 434 18.65 13.94 3.58
C LYS A 434 19.13 15.39 3.42
N ALA A 435 18.30 16.36 3.77
CA ALA A 435 18.59 17.79 3.68
C ALA A 435 19.17 18.40 4.97
N ARG A 436 19.45 17.57 6.01
CA ARG A 436 19.83 18.01 7.38
C ARG A 436 21.05 18.92 7.48
N ALA A 437 21.92 18.93 6.45
CA ALA A 437 23.07 19.83 6.40
C ALA A 437 22.71 21.27 6.00
N LEU A 438 21.46 21.53 5.61
CA LEU A 438 20.95 22.82 5.19
C LEU A 438 20.14 23.47 6.32
N GLU A 439 20.13 24.81 6.35
CA GLU A 439 19.17 25.55 7.18
C GLU A 439 17.72 25.20 6.79
N PRO A 440 16.75 25.17 7.74
CA PRO A 440 15.40 24.67 7.50
C PRO A 440 14.70 25.22 6.25
N ALA A 441 14.77 26.51 5.99
CA ALA A 441 14.17 27.13 4.82
C ALA A 441 14.81 26.66 3.50
N LYS A 442 16.14 26.51 3.47
CA LYS A 442 16.87 25.97 2.31
C LYS A 442 16.58 24.48 2.12
N ALA A 443 16.53 23.71 3.21
CA ALA A 443 16.15 22.30 3.18
C ALA A 443 14.76 22.13 2.58
N TRP A 444 13.78 22.92 3.01
CA TRP A 444 12.43 22.91 2.45
C TRP A 444 12.41 23.21 0.95
N ALA A 445 13.11 24.25 0.51
CA ALA A 445 13.20 24.60 -0.90
C ALA A 445 13.77 23.45 -1.76
N GLU A 446 14.80 22.74 -1.27
CA GLU A 446 15.36 21.57 -1.95
C GLU A 446 14.40 20.37 -1.95
N ILE A 447 13.74 20.07 -0.81
CA ILE A 447 12.75 18.99 -0.72
C ILE A 447 11.61 19.20 -1.72
N ARG A 448 11.12 20.44 -1.86
CA ARG A 448 10.07 20.75 -2.83
C ARG A 448 10.50 20.54 -4.27
N ARG A 449 11.77 20.73 -4.59
CA ARG A 449 12.30 20.46 -5.94
C ARG A 449 12.27 18.97 -6.30
N LEU A 450 12.28 18.07 -5.32
CA LEU A 450 12.21 16.62 -5.57
C LEU A 450 10.91 16.19 -6.26
N ASP A 451 9.81 16.91 -6.03
CA ASP A 451 8.50 16.62 -6.62
C ASP A 451 8.26 17.35 -7.96
N ARG A 452 9.25 18.10 -8.44
CA ARG A 452 9.18 18.81 -9.74
C ARG A 452 9.94 18.01 -10.80
N PRO A 453 9.32 17.12 -11.58
CA PRO A 453 9.85 16.76 -12.88
C PRO A 453 9.78 18.01 -13.78
N ASP A 454 10.73 18.18 -14.68
CA ASP A 454 10.92 19.36 -15.52
C ASP A 454 9.69 19.78 -16.36
N HIS A 455 8.58 19.14 -16.25
CA HIS A 455 7.44 19.31 -17.15
C HIS A 455 6.03 19.43 -16.54
N LEU A 456 5.80 19.38 -15.21
CA LEU A 456 4.45 19.66 -14.67
C LEU A 456 4.47 19.93 -13.16
N PRO A 457 3.71 20.91 -12.62
CA PRO A 457 3.46 21.04 -11.19
C PRO A 457 2.48 19.92 -10.74
N GLN A 458 2.98 18.72 -10.50
CA GLN A 458 2.15 17.62 -10.00
C GLN A 458 1.93 17.64 -8.48
N GLY A 459 2.53 18.59 -7.75
CA GLY A 459 2.52 18.66 -6.30
C GLY A 459 1.53 19.62 -5.67
N LEU A 460 0.87 20.49 -6.45
CA LEU A 460 -0.08 21.46 -5.91
C LEU A 460 -1.42 20.81 -5.61
N VAL A 461 -1.54 20.22 -4.42
CA VAL A 461 -2.84 19.81 -3.88
C VAL A 461 -3.32 20.92 -2.95
N TRP A 462 -4.37 21.62 -3.36
CA TRP A 462 -5.10 22.51 -2.49
C TRP A 462 -5.72 21.72 -1.36
N LEU A 463 -5.25 21.92 -0.12
CA LEU A 463 -5.92 21.45 1.09
C LEU A 463 -6.66 22.62 1.72
N PRO A 464 -7.99 22.74 1.55
CA PRO A 464 -8.75 23.70 2.32
C PRO A 464 -8.69 23.30 3.80
N GLY A 465 -8.53 24.24 4.70
CA GLY A 465 -8.61 23.99 6.13
C GLY A 465 -7.46 24.53 6.99
N VAL A 466 -6.53 25.29 6.43
CA VAL A 466 -5.57 26.07 7.19
C VAL A 466 -5.96 27.55 7.12
N ARG A 467 -6.06 28.20 8.27
CA ARG A 467 -6.33 29.64 8.38
C ARG A 467 -5.16 30.30 9.09
N THR A 468 -4.77 31.50 8.68
CA THR A 468 -3.81 32.32 9.38
C THR A 468 -4.49 33.58 9.93
N THR A 469 -4.18 33.96 11.14
CA THR A 469 -4.54 35.25 11.75
C THR A 469 -3.31 35.82 12.42
N PRO A 470 -3.00 37.09 12.30
CA PRO A 470 -3.29 38.05 11.24
C PRO A 470 -2.26 38.00 10.10
N ARG A 471 -2.51 38.82 9.04
CA ARG A 471 -1.60 38.97 7.88
C ARG A 471 -0.20 39.33 8.34
N PRO A 472 0.88 38.63 7.97
CA PRO A 472 2.23 39.05 8.30
C PRO A 472 2.53 40.45 7.74
N ALA A 473 3.22 41.30 8.53
CA ALA A 473 3.60 42.60 8.08
C ALA A 473 4.53 42.50 6.86
N GLY A 474 4.17 43.15 5.75
CA GLY A 474 4.96 43.10 4.52
C GLY A 474 4.44 42.15 3.43
N PHE A 475 3.42 41.36 3.69
CA PHE A 475 2.83 40.48 2.69
C PHE A 475 2.07 41.26 1.60
N VAL A 476 2.49 41.21 0.35
CA VAL A 476 1.80 41.75 -0.83
C VAL A 476 1.44 40.59 -1.75
N ALA A 477 0.15 40.27 -1.85
CA ALA A 477 -0.32 39.27 -2.79
C ALA A 477 -0.05 39.72 -4.24
N ASN A 478 0.80 39.02 -4.95
CA ASN A 478 1.08 39.29 -6.35
C ASN A 478 0.00 38.64 -7.20
N ARG A 479 -1.04 39.37 -7.59
CA ARG A 479 -2.07 38.88 -8.51
C ARG A 479 -1.50 38.94 -9.93
N PRO A 480 -1.59 37.83 -10.71
CA PRO A 480 -1.24 37.90 -12.11
C PRO A 480 -2.08 39.01 -12.78
N THR A 481 -1.42 39.90 -13.49
CA THR A 481 -2.09 40.95 -14.23
C THR A 481 -2.92 40.33 -15.36
N ARG A 482 -3.99 41.05 -15.78
CA ARG A 482 -4.80 40.61 -16.93
C ARG A 482 -3.94 40.33 -18.18
N ALA A 483 -2.81 41.01 -18.31
CA ALA A 483 -1.84 40.82 -19.38
C ALA A 483 -1.04 39.52 -19.26
N GLU A 484 -0.70 39.09 -18.06
CA GLU A 484 -0.01 37.80 -17.78
C GLU A 484 -0.95 36.63 -18.01
N MET A 485 -2.20 36.72 -17.52
CA MET A 485 -3.24 35.72 -17.79
C MET A 485 -3.55 35.56 -19.30
N MET A 486 -3.51 36.71 -20.05
CA MET A 486 -3.73 36.67 -21.52
C MET A 486 -2.49 36.18 -22.27
N ARG A 487 -1.31 36.28 -21.70
CA ARG A 487 -0.06 35.72 -22.25
C ARG A 487 -0.07 34.19 -22.13
N ASP A 488 -0.48 33.66 -20.98
CA ASP A 488 -0.61 32.20 -20.73
C ASP A 488 -1.72 31.58 -21.59
N LEU A 489 -2.82 32.31 -21.82
CA LEU A 489 -3.85 31.92 -22.79
C LEU A 489 -3.33 31.78 -24.22
N ARG A 490 -2.32 32.58 -24.61
CA ARG A 490 -1.75 32.53 -25.95
C ARG A 490 -0.67 31.48 -26.10
N SER A 491 0.10 31.21 -25.04
CA SER A 491 1.19 30.22 -25.07
C SER A 491 0.71 28.79 -24.86
N GLU A 492 -0.35 28.54 -24.05
CA GLU A 492 -0.89 27.21 -23.80
C GLU A 492 -2.45 27.19 -23.75
N PRO A 493 -3.15 27.35 -24.87
CA PRO A 493 -4.60 27.58 -24.89
C PRO A 493 -5.42 26.42 -24.31
N ARG A 494 -4.93 25.14 -24.41
CA ARG A 494 -5.62 23.98 -23.85
C ARG A 494 -5.54 23.91 -22.33
N ARG A 495 -4.48 24.44 -21.74
CA ARG A 495 -4.24 24.46 -20.29
C ARG A 495 -5.05 25.58 -19.63
N ALA A 496 -5.03 26.75 -20.23
CA ALA A 496 -5.79 27.89 -19.78
C ALA A 496 -7.31 27.68 -19.87
N LEU A 497 -7.81 27.03 -20.93
CA LEU A 497 -9.22 26.64 -21.07
C LEU A 497 -9.68 25.66 -19.99
N LYS A 498 -8.83 24.68 -19.59
CA LYS A 498 -9.16 23.77 -18.47
C LYS A 498 -9.24 24.54 -17.13
N THR A 499 -8.36 25.48 -16.90
CA THR A 499 -8.36 26.32 -15.69
C THR A 499 -9.55 27.29 -15.68
N VAL A 500 -9.84 27.95 -16.79
CA VAL A 500 -11.02 28.81 -16.95
C VAL A 500 -12.33 27.99 -16.86
N ALA A 501 -12.41 26.84 -17.48
CA ALA A 501 -13.57 25.96 -17.36
C ALA A 501 -13.80 25.48 -15.90
N LYS A 502 -12.73 25.26 -15.15
CA LYS A 502 -12.81 24.89 -13.72
C LYS A 502 -13.29 26.06 -12.86
N ILE A 503 -12.82 27.28 -13.15
CA ILE A 503 -13.24 28.52 -12.48
C ILE A 503 -14.68 28.90 -12.84
N VAL A 504 -15.06 28.75 -14.12
CA VAL A 504 -16.43 29.04 -14.59
C VAL A 504 -17.41 27.98 -14.03
N ARG A 505 -17.01 26.70 -13.95
CA ARG A 505 -17.84 25.65 -13.36
C ARG A 505 -18.05 25.84 -11.87
N SER A 506 -17.05 26.35 -11.13
CA SER A 506 -17.19 26.70 -9.72
C SER A 506 -18.10 27.91 -9.49
N ARG A 507 -18.16 28.86 -10.46
CA ARG A 507 -19.07 30.03 -10.43
C ARG A 507 -20.47 29.73 -10.89
N SER A 508 -20.68 28.79 -11.82
CA SER A 508 -22.00 28.45 -12.37
C SER A 508 -22.80 27.50 -11.50
N GLN A 509 -22.17 26.81 -10.56
CA GLN A 509 -22.86 25.89 -9.67
C GLN A 509 -23.44 26.54 -8.41
N GLY A 510 -23.32 27.88 -8.24
CA GLY A 510 -24.06 28.65 -7.25
C GLY A 510 -24.00 28.15 -5.79
N VAL A 511 -23.02 27.27 -5.45
CA VAL A 511 -22.84 26.78 -4.10
C VAL A 511 -21.88 27.75 -3.42
N PRO A 512 -22.37 28.64 -2.51
CA PRO A 512 -21.48 29.29 -1.59
C PRO A 512 -20.87 28.19 -0.75
N TYR A 513 -19.58 27.95 -0.89
CA TYR A 513 -18.86 27.13 0.06
C TYR A 513 -18.82 27.93 1.37
N SER A 514 -19.89 27.87 2.13
CA SER A 514 -19.90 28.30 3.51
C SER A 514 -19.05 27.30 4.28
N ILE A 515 -17.85 27.72 4.65
CA ILE A 515 -17.10 27.05 5.72
C ILE A 515 -18.00 27.13 6.94
N PRO A 516 -18.31 26.01 7.61
CA PRO A 516 -19.01 26.08 8.87
C PRO A 516 -18.13 26.88 9.83
N THR A 517 -18.46 28.17 10.05
CA THR A 517 -18.15 28.81 11.33
C THR A 517 -18.56 27.83 12.41
N ALA A 518 -17.77 27.73 13.48
CA ALA A 518 -17.95 26.84 14.61
C ALA A 518 -19.44 26.50 14.76
N ARG A 519 -19.79 25.24 14.52
CA ARG A 519 -21.15 24.77 14.67
C ARG A 519 -21.65 25.26 16.04
N ARG A 520 -22.41 26.35 16.08
CA ARG A 520 -23.59 26.31 16.94
C ARG A 520 -24.25 25.00 16.54
N ALA A 521 -24.41 24.10 17.53
CA ALA A 521 -25.13 22.88 17.33
C ALA A 521 -26.37 23.26 16.50
N ARG A 522 -26.39 22.82 15.22
CA ARG A 522 -27.64 22.88 14.49
C ARG A 522 -28.62 22.18 15.43
N PRO A 523 -29.76 22.79 15.72
CA PRO A 523 -30.82 22.04 16.37
C PRO A 523 -30.95 20.76 15.54
N GLU A 524 -30.97 19.61 16.19
CA GLU A 524 -31.28 18.35 15.50
C GLU A 524 -32.55 18.60 14.70
N PRO A 525 -32.55 18.26 13.39
CA PRO A 525 -33.78 18.38 12.62
C PRO A 525 -34.86 17.60 13.36
N ALA A 526 -36.07 18.09 13.29
CA ALA A 526 -37.22 17.41 13.88
C ALA A 526 -37.22 15.94 13.44
N PRO A 527 -37.61 14.98 14.28
CA PRO A 527 -37.50 13.54 13.98
C PRO A 527 -38.09 13.12 12.62
N GLU A 528 -39.03 13.87 12.09
CA GLU A 528 -39.74 13.62 10.82
C GLU A 528 -38.95 14.02 9.55
N GLU A 529 -37.81 14.76 9.66
CA GLU A 529 -37.01 15.20 8.54
C GLU A 529 -35.65 14.48 8.42
N ARG A 530 -35.35 13.58 9.35
CA ARG A 530 -34.06 12.89 9.38
C ARG A 530 -34.11 11.63 8.50
N ARG A 531 -33.28 11.59 7.43
CA ARG A 531 -33.06 10.36 6.66
C ARG A 531 -32.30 9.34 7.52
N PRO A 532 -32.70 8.05 7.50
CA PRO A 532 -31.92 6.99 8.15
C PRO A 532 -30.47 6.97 7.69
N HIS A 533 -29.56 6.75 8.62
CA HIS A 533 -28.14 6.69 8.34
C HIS A 533 -27.69 5.23 8.24
N ALA A 534 -27.25 4.80 7.05
CA ALA A 534 -26.76 3.46 6.75
C ALA A 534 -25.24 3.44 6.65
N ARG A 535 -24.59 2.55 7.37
CA ARG A 535 -23.16 2.28 7.27
C ARG A 535 -22.92 1.09 6.34
N TYR A 536 -22.23 1.33 5.24
CA TYR A 536 -21.83 0.27 4.31
C TYR A 536 -20.42 -0.26 4.64
N VAL A 537 -20.30 -1.56 4.80
CA VAL A 537 -19.05 -2.29 5.03
C VAL A 537 -18.74 -3.13 3.80
N GLY A 538 -17.66 -2.80 3.11
CA GLY A 538 -17.18 -3.45 1.88
C GLY A 538 -15.73 -3.05 1.58
N TRP A 539 -15.18 -3.57 0.50
CA TRP A 539 -13.80 -3.25 0.05
C TRP A 539 -13.78 -1.97 -0.81
N VAL A 540 -14.37 -0.89 -0.31
CA VAL A 540 -14.59 0.38 -1.01
C VAL A 540 -13.47 1.37 -0.71
N GLY A 541 -13.14 2.24 -1.66
CA GLY A 541 -12.08 3.26 -1.53
C GLY A 541 -10.67 2.74 -1.88
N TYR A 542 -10.59 1.60 -2.59
CA TYR A 542 -9.33 0.97 -3.00
C TYR A 542 -9.18 0.87 -4.52
N ASP A 543 -9.83 1.78 -5.27
CA ASP A 543 -9.80 1.81 -6.73
C ASP A 543 -10.17 0.44 -7.36
N ASN A 544 -11.21 -0.19 -6.85
CA ASN A 544 -11.77 -1.43 -7.39
C ASN A 544 -13.15 -1.15 -8.00
N LEU A 545 -13.23 -1.17 -9.33
CA LEU A 545 -14.46 -0.87 -10.07
C LEU A 545 -15.68 -1.65 -9.55
N GLY A 546 -15.49 -2.92 -9.19
CA GLY A 546 -16.57 -3.78 -8.76
C GLY A 546 -17.13 -3.39 -7.38
N ASP A 547 -16.27 -3.14 -6.41
CA ASP A 547 -16.68 -2.78 -5.06
C ASP A 547 -17.32 -1.37 -5.04
N GLU A 548 -16.82 -0.44 -5.87
CA GLU A 548 -17.42 0.88 -6.07
C GLU A 548 -18.79 0.77 -6.77
N ALA A 549 -18.93 -0.11 -7.76
CA ALA A 549 -20.19 -0.37 -8.45
C ALA A 549 -21.27 -0.92 -7.51
N MET A 550 -20.89 -1.82 -6.59
CA MET A 550 -21.80 -2.37 -5.58
C MET A 550 -22.23 -1.32 -4.55
N LEU A 551 -21.34 -0.41 -4.14
CA LEU A 551 -21.70 0.72 -3.27
C LEU A 551 -22.67 1.67 -3.98
N GLU A 552 -22.41 2.01 -5.22
CA GLU A 552 -23.29 2.87 -6.01
C GLU A 552 -24.69 2.22 -6.19
N ALA A 553 -24.71 0.92 -6.44
CA ALA A 553 -25.94 0.15 -6.52
C ALA A 553 -26.70 0.14 -5.17
N ALA A 554 -26.01 0.00 -4.04
CA ALA A 554 -26.62 0.08 -2.71
C ALA A 554 -27.24 1.47 -2.44
N ARG A 555 -26.58 2.55 -2.87
CA ARG A 555 -27.14 3.91 -2.78
C ARG A 555 -28.40 4.09 -3.62
N ARG A 556 -28.44 3.50 -4.81
CA ARG A 556 -29.65 3.51 -5.67
C ARG A 556 -30.76 2.64 -5.11
N LEU A 557 -30.41 1.55 -4.47
CA LEU A 557 -31.36 0.64 -3.85
C LEU A 557 -32.02 1.24 -2.61
N LEU A 558 -31.30 2.05 -1.83
CA LEU A 558 -31.74 2.63 -0.56
C LEU A 558 -31.83 4.18 -0.65
N PRO A 559 -32.65 4.74 -1.59
CA PRO A 559 -32.71 6.18 -1.83
C PRO A 559 -33.26 6.96 -0.63
N TRP A 560 -33.88 6.29 0.32
CA TRP A 560 -34.44 6.82 1.55
C TRP A 560 -33.40 6.92 2.70
N ALA A 561 -32.22 6.31 2.56
CA ALA A 561 -31.13 6.33 3.55
C ALA A 561 -29.90 7.09 3.04
N ASP A 562 -29.13 7.64 3.97
CA ASP A 562 -27.81 8.20 3.69
C ASP A 562 -26.75 7.09 3.84
N VAL A 563 -26.34 6.48 2.71
CA VAL A 563 -25.38 5.35 2.69
C VAL A 563 -23.96 5.86 2.67
N GLU A 564 -23.27 5.69 3.79
CA GLU A 564 -21.87 6.14 3.99
C GLU A 564 -20.93 4.96 4.26
N VAL A 565 -19.65 5.12 3.86
CA VAL A 565 -18.58 4.14 4.10
C VAL A 565 -17.75 4.47 5.35
N SER A 566 -18.04 5.56 6.06
CA SER A 566 -17.33 6.03 7.25
C SER A 566 -18.30 6.39 8.39
N GLY A 567 -17.84 6.41 9.62
CA GLY A 567 -18.65 6.71 10.79
C GLY A 567 -19.24 5.47 11.47
N ASN A 568 -19.97 5.67 12.55
CA ASN A 568 -20.70 4.59 13.24
C ASN A 568 -22.11 4.47 12.65
N PRO A 569 -22.64 3.24 12.48
CA PRO A 569 -24.02 3.06 12.07
C PRO A 569 -24.96 3.65 13.13
N ARG A 570 -26.05 4.27 12.68
CA ARG A 570 -27.08 4.80 13.58
C ARG A 570 -28.38 4.03 13.45
N ASP A 571 -28.75 3.71 12.22
CA ASP A 571 -30.04 3.10 11.91
C ASP A 571 -29.85 1.76 11.17
N LEU A 572 -28.86 1.65 10.27
CA LEU A 572 -28.61 0.45 9.47
C LEU A 572 -27.12 0.16 9.29
N LEU A 573 -26.73 -1.11 9.41
CA LEU A 573 -25.40 -1.63 9.09
C LEU A 573 -25.50 -2.62 7.94
N ILE A 574 -24.84 -2.34 6.84
CA ILE A 574 -24.88 -3.15 5.62
C ILE A 574 -23.55 -3.83 5.41
N LEU A 575 -23.54 -5.15 5.26
CA LEU A 575 -22.43 -5.90 4.67
C LEU A 575 -22.69 -6.06 3.17
N GLY A 576 -21.83 -5.49 2.36
CA GLY A 576 -21.96 -5.61 0.92
C GLY A 576 -20.62 -5.43 0.22
N GLY A 577 -20.54 -5.82 -1.03
CA GLY A 577 -19.32 -5.77 -1.82
C GLY A 577 -18.37 -6.95 -1.58
N GLY A 578 -17.83 -7.49 -2.64
CA GLY A 578 -16.76 -8.49 -2.58
C GLY A 578 -17.17 -9.89 -2.11
N THR A 579 -16.18 -10.68 -1.71
CA THR A 579 -16.33 -12.02 -1.11
C THR A 579 -15.87 -11.92 0.34
N LEU A 580 -16.76 -11.54 1.25
CA LEU A 580 -16.42 -11.02 2.57
C LEU A 580 -16.77 -11.97 3.72
N ILE A 581 -17.82 -12.79 3.58
CA ILE A 581 -18.20 -13.79 4.60
C ILE A 581 -17.09 -14.84 4.70
N ASN A 582 -16.77 -15.29 5.89
CA ASN A 582 -15.63 -16.13 6.25
C ASN A 582 -14.27 -15.41 6.26
N ARG A 583 -14.27 -14.09 6.49
CA ARG A 583 -13.04 -13.30 6.67
C ARG A 583 -13.14 -12.53 7.98
N SER A 584 -12.34 -12.90 8.98
CA SER A 584 -12.36 -12.35 10.35
C SER A 584 -12.26 -10.82 10.41
N THR A 585 -11.49 -10.22 9.50
CA THR A 585 -11.36 -8.76 9.40
C THR A 585 -12.70 -8.06 9.25
N TYR A 586 -13.60 -8.60 8.40
CA TYR A 586 -14.92 -7.97 8.18
C TYR A 586 -15.87 -8.23 9.32
N LEU A 587 -15.83 -9.44 9.90
CA LEU A 587 -16.60 -9.73 11.10
C LEU A 587 -16.19 -8.80 12.25
N GLY A 588 -14.88 -8.55 12.42
CA GLY A 588 -14.38 -7.56 13.39
C GLY A 588 -14.96 -6.17 13.14
N TRP A 589 -14.94 -5.68 11.89
CA TRP A 589 -15.50 -4.36 11.55
C TRP A 589 -17.01 -4.24 11.78
N LEU A 590 -17.74 -5.33 11.61
CA LEU A 590 -19.18 -5.40 11.85
C LEU A 590 -19.49 -5.40 13.36
N THR A 591 -18.74 -6.18 14.15
CA THR A 591 -18.97 -6.35 15.57
C THR A 591 -18.43 -5.20 16.43
N GLU A 592 -17.32 -4.56 16.05
CA GLU A 592 -16.77 -3.38 16.74
C GLU A 592 -17.72 -2.17 16.74
N ARG A 593 -18.65 -2.12 15.79
CA ARG A 593 -19.58 -1.01 15.57
C ARG A 593 -21.04 -1.40 15.80
N ASP A 594 -21.23 -2.60 16.29
CA ASP A 594 -22.56 -3.17 16.50
C ASP A 594 -23.26 -2.52 17.71
N SER A 595 -24.54 -2.25 17.53
CA SER A 595 -25.43 -1.75 18.58
C SER A 595 -26.75 -2.49 18.48
N PRO A 596 -27.40 -2.88 19.60
CA PRO A 596 -28.69 -3.53 19.58
C PRO A 596 -29.81 -2.73 18.90
N ARG A 597 -29.57 -1.43 18.68
CA ARG A 597 -30.56 -0.50 18.08
C ARG A 597 -30.31 -0.28 16.57
N VAL A 598 -29.38 -0.97 15.98
CA VAL A 598 -29.01 -0.81 14.56
C VAL A 598 -29.47 -2.05 13.82
N GLU A 599 -30.29 -1.87 12.80
CA GLU A 599 -30.68 -2.97 11.90
C GLU A 599 -29.49 -3.44 11.06
N ARG A 600 -29.47 -4.71 10.65
CA ARG A 600 -28.36 -5.34 9.94
C ARG A 600 -28.85 -6.00 8.68
N ALA A 601 -28.11 -5.80 7.57
CA ALA A 601 -28.45 -6.43 6.31
C ALA A 601 -27.20 -6.89 5.57
N VAL A 602 -27.35 -7.94 4.76
CA VAL A 602 -26.34 -8.44 3.82
C VAL A 602 -26.87 -8.25 2.41
N LEU A 603 -26.13 -7.53 1.57
CA LEU A 603 -26.50 -7.24 0.17
C LEU A 603 -25.52 -7.87 -0.81
N GLY A 604 -25.86 -9.05 -1.34
CA GLY A 604 -25.20 -9.68 -2.48
C GLY A 604 -23.73 -10.00 -2.30
N THR A 605 -23.25 -10.18 -1.07
CA THR A 605 -21.85 -10.56 -0.83
C THR A 605 -21.63 -12.06 -1.10
N GLY A 606 -20.39 -12.41 -1.49
CA GLY A 606 -19.98 -13.80 -1.63
C GLY A 606 -19.44 -14.39 -0.32
N VAL A 607 -19.44 -15.72 -0.25
CA VAL A 607 -18.81 -16.50 0.82
C VAL A 607 -17.44 -16.96 0.36
N ALA A 608 -16.40 -16.73 1.18
CA ALA A 608 -15.04 -17.16 0.87
C ALA A 608 -14.93 -18.68 1.02
N SER A 609 -14.68 -19.39 -0.09
CA SER A 609 -14.56 -20.83 -0.12
C SER A 609 -13.32 -21.32 0.62
N PRO A 610 -13.45 -22.20 1.65
CA PRO A 610 -12.29 -22.79 2.33
C PRO A 610 -11.37 -23.58 1.39
N ALA A 611 -11.94 -24.25 0.41
CA ALA A 611 -11.19 -25.06 -0.57
C ALA A 611 -10.19 -24.24 -1.39
N TYR A 612 -10.50 -22.95 -1.63
CA TYR A 612 -9.62 -22.05 -2.37
C TYR A 612 -8.64 -21.29 -1.46
N TRP A 613 -9.13 -20.77 -0.31
CA TRP A 613 -8.34 -19.92 0.58
C TRP A 613 -7.48 -20.70 1.57
N GLY A 614 -7.69 -22.03 1.69
CA GLY A 614 -6.92 -22.93 2.57
C GLY A 614 -7.09 -22.69 4.07
N VAL A 615 -7.92 -21.75 4.48
CA VAL A 615 -8.14 -21.39 5.89
C VAL A 615 -9.62 -21.48 6.21
N THR A 616 -9.98 -22.41 7.08
CA THR A 616 -11.28 -22.42 7.76
C THR A 616 -11.18 -21.53 8.98
N GLU A 617 -11.66 -20.31 8.88
CA GLU A 617 -11.87 -19.46 10.07
C GLU A 617 -13.09 -19.99 10.86
N PRO A 618 -13.13 -19.82 12.20
CA PRO A 618 -14.30 -20.21 12.98
C PRO A 618 -15.56 -19.53 12.45
N VAL A 619 -16.52 -20.29 11.97
CA VAL A 619 -17.75 -19.79 11.34
C VAL A 619 -18.83 -19.32 12.35
N ASP A 620 -18.75 -19.76 13.61
CA ASP A 620 -19.76 -19.47 14.63
C ASP A 620 -20.04 -17.96 14.84
N GLY A 621 -18.99 -17.14 14.72
CA GLY A 621 -19.13 -15.69 14.80
C GLY A 621 -19.94 -15.11 13.64
N TRP A 622 -19.72 -15.66 12.46
CA TRP A 622 -20.48 -15.29 11.26
C TRP A 622 -21.93 -15.76 11.34
N LEU A 623 -22.18 -17.01 11.77
CA LEU A 623 -23.53 -17.56 11.90
C LEU A 623 -24.36 -16.74 12.89
N ARG A 624 -23.79 -16.37 14.05
CA ARG A 624 -24.46 -15.50 15.03
C ARG A 624 -24.79 -14.12 14.46
N TRP A 625 -23.83 -13.51 13.75
CA TRP A 625 -24.05 -12.19 13.17
C TRP A 625 -25.11 -12.23 12.06
N LEU A 626 -25.04 -13.21 11.14
CA LEU A 626 -26.03 -13.40 10.08
C LEU A 626 -27.43 -13.65 10.63
N SER A 627 -27.56 -14.40 11.75
CA SER A 627 -28.85 -14.66 12.39
C SER A 627 -29.46 -13.42 13.04
N SER A 628 -28.69 -12.33 13.19
CA SER A 628 -29.17 -11.05 13.69
C SER A 628 -29.56 -10.06 12.58
N CYS A 629 -29.42 -10.46 11.31
CA CYS A 629 -29.74 -9.59 10.18
C CYS A 629 -31.23 -9.65 9.82
N CYS A 630 -31.83 -8.49 9.52
CA CYS A 630 -33.19 -8.39 8.99
C CYS A 630 -33.29 -8.93 7.56
N TYR A 631 -32.16 -8.90 6.81
CA TYR A 631 -32.08 -9.46 5.47
C TYR A 631 -30.70 -10.07 5.23
N VAL A 632 -30.67 -11.28 4.63
CA VAL A 632 -29.44 -11.94 4.20
C VAL A 632 -29.55 -12.34 2.73
N GLY A 633 -28.92 -11.53 1.86
CA GLY A 633 -28.80 -11.81 0.42
C GLY A 633 -27.37 -12.14 0.02
N VAL A 634 -27.17 -13.26 -0.69
CA VAL A 634 -25.86 -13.67 -1.19
C VAL A 634 -25.83 -13.61 -2.71
N ARG A 635 -24.59 -13.59 -3.25
CA ARG A 635 -24.36 -13.38 -4.69
C ARG A 635 -24.84 -14.54 -5.56
N GLY A 636 -24.60 -15.76 -5.15
CA GLY A 636 -24.87 -16.92 -5.99
C GLY A 636 -25.18 -18.20 -5.21
N PRO A 637 -25.59 -19.27 -5.92
CA PRO A 637 -26.04 -20.53 -5.31
C PRO A 637 -24.94 -21.28 -4.55
N ARG A 638 -23.68 -21.13 -4.93
CA ARG A 638 -22.56 -21.75 -4.19
C ARG A 638 -22.36 -21.07 -2.85
N SER A 639 -22.52 -19.75 -2.79
CA SER A 639 -22.48 -18.98 -1.53
C SER A 639 -23.60 -19.40 -0.59
N GLU A 640 -24.82 -19.62 -1.12
CA GLU A 640 -25.94 -20.16 -0.33
C GLU A 640 -25.62 -21.57 0.18
N ALA A 641 -25.22 -22.50 -0.71
CA ALA A 641 -24.90 -23.87 -0.32
C ALA A 641 -23.83 -23.94 0.79
N THR A 642 -22.78 -23.10 0.69
CA THR A 642 -21.72 -23.04 1.70
C THR A 642 -22.26 -22.59 3.06
N LEU A 643 -23.13 -21.57 3.12
CA LEU A 643 -23.74 -21.13 4.38
C LEU A 643 -24.65 -22.21 4.98
N ARG A 644 -25.42 -22.93 4.17
CA ARG A 644 -26.25 -24.04 4.62
C ARG A 644 -25.40 -25.20 5.15
N GLU A 645 -24.30 -25.54 4.46
CA GLU A 645 -23.35 -26.54 4.93
C GLU A 645 -22.72 -26.16 6.29
N TRP A 646 -22.50 -24.87 6.54
CA TRP A 646 -21.99 -24.40 7.83
C TRP A 646 -23.05 -24.38 8.93
N GLY A 647 -24.30 -24.71 8.62
CA GLY A 647 -25.41 -24.78 9.58
C GLY A 647 -26.19 -23.48 9.73
N TYR A 648 -26.15 -22.56 8.75
CA TYR A 648 -27.03 -21.41 8.77
C TYR A 648 -28.47 -21.80 8.43
N GLU A 649 -29.38 -21.68 9.39
CA GLU A 649 -30.80 -22.04 9.26
C GLU A 649 -31.73 -20.84 9.03
N GLY A 650 -31.21 -19.60 9.18
CA GLY A 650 -31.99 -18.37 9.03
C GLY A 650 -32.47 -18.12 7.60
N PRO A 651 -33.32 -17.10 7.41
CA PRO A 651 -33.73 -16.64 6.07
C PRO A 651 -32.51 -16.28 5.24
N LEU A 652 -32.46 -16.77 4.01
CA LEU A 652 -31.35 -16.58 3.08
C LEU A 652 -31.88 -16.59 1.65
N GLU A 653 -31.49 -15.59 0.88
CA GLU A 653 -31.87 -15.47 -0.51
C GLU A 653 -30.63 -15.34 -1.42
N VAL A 654 -30.67 -16.00 -2.58
CA VAL A 654 -29.74 -15.68 -3.67
C VAL A 654 -30.26 -14.43 -4.36
N SER A 655 -29.78 -13.28 -3.89
CA SER A 655 -30.21 -11.96 -4.37
C SER A 655 -29.47 -11.48 -5.60
N GLY A 656 -28.39 -12.17 -5.97
CA GLY A 656 -27.50 -11.72 -7.03
C GLY A 656 -26.49 -10.66 -6.60
N ASP A 657 -25.66 -10.21 -7.53
CA ASP A 657 -24.71 -9.13 -7.30
C ASP A 657 -25.42 -7.75 -7.38
N PRO A 658 -25.32 -6.86 -6.38
CA PRO A 658 -25.99 -5.55 -6.42
C PRO A 658 -25.64 -4.70 -7.64
N ALA A 659 -24.42 -4.84 -8.21
CA ALA A 659 -24.02 -4.10 -9.40
C ALA A 659 -24.91 -4.39 -10.64
N LEU A 660 -25.70 -5.47 -10.60
CA LEU A 660 -26.73 -5.74 -11.61
C LEU A 660 -27.83 -4.66 -11.68
N LEU A 661 -27.98 -3.84 -10.62
CA LEU A 661 -28.92 -2.70 -10.62
C LEU A 661 -28.44 -1.52 -11.48
N LEU A 662 -27.16 -1.50 -11.87
CA LEU A 662 -26.66 -0.44 -12.74
C LEU A 662 -27.30 -0.54 -14.13
N GLU A 663 -27.69 0.61 -14.64
CA GLU A 663 -28.41 0.67 -15.90
C GLU A 663 -27.46 0.78 -17.10
N ARG A 664 -27.94 0.26 -18.23
CA ARG A 664 -27.24 0.42 -19.52
C ARG A 664 -27.21 1.90 -19.89
N PRO A 665 -26.04 2.50 -20.18
CA PRO A 665 -25.96 3.81 -20.80
C PRO A 665 -26.66 3.84 -22.16
N ASP A 666 -27.16 5.01 -22.55
CA ASP A 666 -27.76 5.21 -23.88
C ASP A 666 -26.66 5.36 -24.95
N VAL A 667 -26.11 4.21 -25.32
CA VAL A 667 -25.07 4.09 -26.36
C VAL A 667 -25.42 2.89 -27.30
N GLY A 668 -25.08 3.05 -28.57
CA GLY A 668 -25.20 1.97 -29.55
C GLY A 668 -24.17 0.86 -29.32
N ARG A 669 -24.42 -0.34 -29.83
CA ARG A 669 -23.41 -1.38 -29.95
C ARG A 669 -22.50 -1.10 -31.14
N SER A 670 -21.20 -1.33 -30.95
CA SER A 670 -20.22 -1.32 -32.03
C SER A 670 -20.04 -2.76 -32.53
N GLU A 671 -20.52 -3.04 -33.73
CA GLU A 671 -20.46 -4.38 -34.33
C GLU A 671 -19.00 -4.87 -34.38
N GLY A 672 -18.75 -6.03 -33.81
CA GLY A 672 -17.43 -6.65 -33.78
C GLY A 672 -16.49 -6.15 -32.65
N LEU A 673 -16.88 -5.21 -31.82
CA LEU A 673 -16.02 -4.76 -30.69
C LEU A 673 -15.92 -5.84 -29.61
N VAL A 674 -14.69 -6.29 -29.32
CA VAL A 674 -14.37 -7.18 -28.20
C VAL A 674 -13.67 -6.38 -27.11
N VAL A 675 -14.19 -6.43 -25.88
CA VAL A 675 -13.56 -5.83 -24.72
C VAL A 675 -12.90 -6.90 -23.87
N VAL A 676 -11.62 -6.73 -23.56
CA VAL A 676 -10.79 -7.68 -22.80
C VAL A 676 -10.42 -7.10 -21.44
N SER A 677 -10.68 -7.85 -20.39
CA SER A 677 -10.34 -7.49 -19.00
C SER A 677 -9.50 -8.58 -18.35
N PRO A 678 -8.18 -8.64 -18.62
CA PRO A 678 -7.28 -9.54 -17.92
C PRO A 678 -7.07 -9.10 -16.48
N ALA A 679 -6.69 -10.03 -15.61
CA ALA A 679 -6.43 -9.74 -14.20
C ALA A 679 -4.98 -10.05 -13.82
N TRP A 680 -4.43 -9.25 -12.91
CA TRP A 680 -3.21 -9.63 -12.20
C TRP A 680 -3.57 -10.43 -10.95
N THR A 681 -3.33 -11.74 -10.98
CA THR A 681 -3.70 -12.62 -9.88
C THR A 681 -2.56 -12.89 -8.91
N ASN A 682 -1.32 -12.57 -9.31
CA ASN A 682 -0.10 -12.79 -8.53
C ASN A 682 0.09 -14.28 -8.15
N GLY A 683 -0.29 -15.18 -9.07
CA GLY A 683 -0.21 -16.64 -8.86
C GLY A 683 -1.39 -17.26 -8.13
N ASP A 684 -2.39 -16.48 -7.74
CA ASP A 684 -3.64 -16.95 -7.14
C ASP A 684 -4.60 -17.51 -8.21
N LEU A 685 -4.16 -18.50 -8.97
CA LEU A 685 -4.91 -19.15 -10.04
C LEU A 685 -5.34 -20.56 -9.64
N TRP A 686 -6.40 -21.08 -10.26
CA TRP A 686 -6.78 -22.50 -10.18
C TRP A 686 -5.69 -23.46 -10.68
N GLY A 687 -4.72 -22.97 -11.37
CA GLY A 687 -3.63 -23.63 -12.06
C GLY A 687 -3.21 -22.79 -13.28
N GLY A 688 -2.10 -23.13 -13.93
CA GLY A 688 -1.53 -22.30 -14.97
C GLY A 688 -0.74 -21.10 -14.40
N SER A 689 -0.48 -20.10 -15.23
CA SER A 689 0.20 -18.87 -14.83
C SER A 689 -0.45 -17.64 -15.46
N ASP A 690 -0.29 -16.48 -14.82
CA ASP A 690 -0.72 -15.20 -15.38
C ASP A 690 -0.14 -15.01 -16.81
N GLU A 691 1.13 -15.41 -17.04
CA GLU A 691 1.78 -15.33 -18.34
C GLU A 691 1.13 -16.20 -19.41
N ALA A 692 0.67 -17.41 -19.05
CA ALA A 692 -0.02 -18.30 -19.98
C ALA A 692 -1.37 -17.71 -20.42
N VAL A 693 -2.14 -17.16 -19.48
CA VAL A 693 -3.40 -16.47 -19.77
C VAL A 693 -3.16 -15.26 -20.68
N MET A 694 -2.17 -14.41 -20.35
CA MET A 694 -1.83 -13.23 -21.16
C MET A 694 -1.38 -13.61 -22.57
N THR A 695 -0.60 -14.69 -22.73
CA THR A 695 -0.16 -15.19 -24.03
C THR A 695 -1.36 -15.63 -24.87
N THR A 696 -2.26 -16.43 -24.29
CA THR A 696 -3.47 -16.87 -24.99
C THR A 696 -4.39 -15.70 -25.36
N LEU A 697 -4.52 -14.71 -24.46
CA LEU A 697 -5.30 -13.50 -24.77
C LEU A 697 -4.67 -12.68 -25.90
N ALA A 698 -3.32 -12.59 -25.94
CA ALA A 698 -2.62 -11.92 -27.04
C ALA A 698 -2.86 -12.60 -28.38
N GLU A 699 -2.84 -13.94 -28.43
CA GLU A 699 -3.18 -14.72 -29.62
C GLU A 699 -4.65 -14.52 -30.05
N CYS A 700 -5.56 -14.44 -29.10
CA CYS A 700 -6.96 -14.09 -29.37
C CYS A 700 -7.08 -12.70 -29.99
N VAL A 701 -6.38 -11.70 -29.42
CA VAL A 701 -6.37 -10.33 -29.93
C VAL A 701 -5.88 -10.28 -31.38
N GLU A 702 -4.72 -10.93 -31.67
CA GLU A 702 -4.18 -11.00 -33.04
C GLU A 702 -5.21 -11.62 -34.01
N ARG A 703 -5.87 -12.68 -33.58
CA ARG A 703 -6.91 -13.37 -34.39
C ARG A 703 -8.12 -12.48 -34.63
N TRP A 704 -8.68 -11.84 -33.61
CA TRP A 704 -9.86 -10.96 -33.76
C TRP A 704 -9.57 -9.77 -34.68
N LEU A 705 -8.41 -9.18 -34.58
CA LEU A 705 -7.98 -8.10 -35.45
C LEU A 705 -7.81 -8.59 -36.92
N ALA A 706 -7.28 -9.81 -37.12
CA ALA A 706 -7.18 -10.41 -38.45
C ALA A 706 -8.56 -10.75 -39.05
N GLU A 707 -9.56 -11.03 -38.21
CA GLU A 707 -10.96 -11.23 -38.57
C GLU A 707 -11.70 -9.90 -38.82
N GLY A 708 -11.03 -8.74 -38.68
CA GLY A 708 -11.61 -7.40 -38.87
C GLY A 708 -12.47 -6.90 -37.71
N ARG A 709 -12.29 -7.50 -36.52
CA ARG A 709 -12.94 -7.04 -35.29
C ARG A 709 -12.13 -5.93 -34.63
N ASP A 710 -12.80 -5.06 -33.88
CA ASP A 710 -12.16 -4.08 -33.01
C ASP A 710 -11.91 -4.69 -31.63
N VAL A 711 -10.79 -4.27 -30.98
CA VAL A 711 -10.44 -4.72 -29.65
C VAL A 711 -10.13 -3.52 -28.76
N ALA A 712 -10.67 -3.53 -27.54
CA ALA A 712 -10.37 -2.56 -26.49
C ALA A 712 -10.12 -3.28 -25.17
N PHE A 713 -9.39 -2.62 -24.27
CA PHE A 713 -9.09 -3.16 -22.96
C PHE A 713 -9.75 -2.34 -21.84
N ILE A 714 -10.15 -3.03 -20.77
CA ILE A 714 -10.66 -2.40 -19.56
C ILE A 714 -9.98 -2.96 -18.32
N SER A 715 -9.54 -2.05 -17.45
CA SER A 715 -8.99 -2.39 -16.14
C SER A 715 -10.04 -2.19 -15.05
N CYS A 716 -10.24 -3.20 -14.22
CA CYS A 716 -11.14 -3.13 -13.06
C CYS A 716 -10.41 -2.73 -11.77
N ASN A 717 -9.07 -2.79 -11.77
CA ASN A 717 -8.23 -2.48 -10.61
C ASN A 717 -6.86 -2.00 -11.10
N PRO A 718 -6.14 -1.09 -10.40
CA PRO A 718 -4.81 -0.61 -10.84
C PRO A 718 -3.78 -1.73 -11.10
N ALA A 719 -3.90 -2.86 -10.40
CA ALA A 719 -3.00 -3.99 -10.65
C ALA A 719 -3.20 -4.65 -12.01
N ASP A 720 -4.39 -4.49 -12.63
CA ASP A 720 -4.73 -5.07 -13.93
C ASP A 720 -4.16 -4.28 -15.11
N ASP A 721 -3.65 -3.06 -14.88
CA ASP A 721 -3.00 -2.27 -15.91
C ASP A 721 -1.79 -3.02 -16.50
N ARG A 722 -1.05 -3.72 -15.65
CA ARG A 722 0.12 -4.49 -16.05
C ARG A 722 -0.19 -5.63 -17.04
N PRO A 723 -1.08 -6.60 -16.72
CA PRO A 723 -1.41 -7.67 -17.67
C PRO A 723 -2.03 -7.13 -18.96
N ILE A 724 -2.78 -6.03 -18.92
CA ILE A 724 -3.30 -5.36 -20.11
C ILE A 724 -2.16 -4.93 -21.03
N PHE A 725 -1.21 -4.13 -20.52
CA PHE A 725 -0.11 -3.62 -21.33
C PHE A 725 0.85 -4.74 -21.77
N GLU A 726 1.04 -5.79 -20.97
CA GLU A 726 1.82 -6.97 -21.36
C GLU A 726 1.12 -7.77 -22.47
N THR A 727 -0.21 -7.94 -22.42
CA THR A 727 -1.00 -8.57 -23.47
C THR A 727 -0.96 -7.76 -24.77
N MET A 728 -1.15 -6.45 -24.71
CA MET A 728 -1.05 -5.55 -25.86
C MET A 728 0.32 -5.61 -26.52
N ARG A 729 1.39 -5.67 -25.72
CA ARG A 729 2.77 -5.80 -26.20
C ARG A 729 3.01 -7.16 -26.85
N ALA A 730 2.52 -8.25 -26.25
CA ALA A 730 2.63 -9.60 -26.80
C ALA A 730 1.90 -9.71 -28.14
N ALA A 731 0.73 -9.10 -28.28
CA ALA A 731 -0.02 -8.97 -29.52
C ALA A 731 0.56 -7.95 -30.51
N LYS A 732 1.69 -7.30 -30.16
CA LYS A 732 2.35 -6.24 -30.97
C LYS A 732 1.44 -5.06 -31.31
N ARG A 733 0.47 -4.78 -30.44
CA ARG A 733 -0.55 -3.72 -30.63
C ARG A 733 -0.65 -2.83 -29.39
N PRO A 734 0.39 -2.03 -29.08
CA PRO A 734 0.38 -1.09 -27.95
C PRO A 734 -0.54 0.11 -28.19
N ASP A 735 -1.12 0.23 -29.37
CA ASP A 735 -2.00 1.31 -29.83
C ASP A 735 -3.50 1.04 -29.55
N LEU A 736 -3.85 -0.15 -29.06
CA LEU A 736 -5.23 -0.51 -28.81
C LEU A 736 -5.88 0.37 -27.71
N PRO A 737 -7.17 0.68 -27.80
CA PRO A 737 -7.88 1.46 -26.80
C PRO A 737 -7.83 0.80 -25.41
N TYR A 738 -7.65 1.64 -24.38
CA TYR A 738 -7.60 1.23 -22.99
C TYR A 738 -8.43 2.18 -22.11
N THR A 739 -9.22 1.61 -21.20
CA THR A 739 -10.03 2.33 -20.22
C THR A 739 -9.68 1.89 -18.81
N ALA A 740 -9.20 2.82 -17.95
CA ALA A 740 -9.02 2.58 -16.53
C ALA A 740 -10.38 2.68 -15.81
N GLY A 741 -11.18 1.62 -15.88
CA GLY A 741 -12.55 1.60 -15.38
C GLY A 741 -12.65 1.86 -13.88
N TYR A 742 -11.64 1.48 -13.10
CA TYR A 742 -11.57 1.78 -11.67
C TYR A 742 -11.47 3.29 -11.34
N ARG A 743 -11.15 4.14 -12.33
CA ARG A 743 -11.12 5.61 -12.18
C ARG A 743 -12.37 6.29 -12.68
N ASP A 744 -13.06 5.67 -13.60
CA ASP A 744 -14.25 6.23 -14.27
C ASP A 744 -15.24 5.12 -14.58
N MET A 745 -16.20 4.93 -13.68
CA MET A 745 -17.25 3.91 -13.80
C MET A 745 -18.19 4.20 -14.99
N ASP A 746 -18.46 5.47 -15.29
CA ASP A 746 -19.34 5.81 -16.41
C ASP A 746 -18.67 5.48 -17.75
N ALA A 747 -17.36 5.74 -17.87
CA ALA A 747 -16.59 5.32 -19.05
C ALA A 747 -16.53 3.79 -19.17
N ALA A 748 -16.38 3.09 -18.04
CA ALA A 748 -16.40 1.62 -18.02
C ALA A 748 -17.74 1.05 -18.50
N LEU A 749 -18.86 1.54 -17.95
CA LEU A 749 -20.20 1.10 -18.33
C LEU A 749 -20.50 1.40 -19.81
N ARG A 750 -20.06 2.55 -20.34
CA ARG A 750 -20.22 2.89 -21.76
C ARG A 750 -19.44 1.91 -22.64
N LEU A 751 -18.16 1.69 -22.35
CA LEU A 751 -17.34 0.75 -23.13
C LEU A 751 -17.94 -0.67 -23.13
N LEU A 752 -18.36 -1.15 -21.95
CA LEU A 752 -19.00 -2.48 -21.85
C LEU A 752 -20.35 -2.53 -22.57
N ALA A 753 -21.12 -1.44 -22.58
CA ALA A 753 -22.40 -1.37 -23.29
C ALA A 753 -22.24 -1.27 -24.83
N GLU A 754 -21.16 -0.67 -25.32
CA GLU A 754 -20.79 -0.61 -26.73
C GLU A 754 -20.25 -1.94 -27.24
N ALA A 755 -19.69 -2.77 -26.37
CA ALA A 755 -19.08 -4.03 -26.76
C ALA A 755 -20.08 -5.06 -27.33
N ASP A 756 -19.60 -5.85 -28.26
CA ASP A 756 -20.30 -7.01 -28.82
C ASP A 756 -20.03 -8.26 -27.97
N LEU A 757 -18.84 -8.33 -27.37
CA LEU A 757 -18.42 -9.40 -26.50
C LEU A 757 -17.43 -8.88 -25.44
N VAL A 758 -17.55 -9.37 -24.20
CA VAL A 758 -16.60 -9.09 -23.12
C VAL A 758 -15.88 -10.38 -22.71
N ILE A 759 -14.55 -10.36 -22.67
CA ILE A 759 -13.74 -11.45 -22.11
C ILE A 759 -13.20 -10.97 -20.75
N GLY A 760 -13.77 -11.49 -19.67
CA GLY A 760 -13.46 -11.02 -18.31
C GLY A 760 -12.80 -12.07 -17.45
N GLU A 761 -11.60 -11.80 -16.97
CA GLU A 761 -10.96 -12.53 -15.88
C GLU A 761 -11.34 -11.94 -14.50
N ARG A 762 -11.68 -10.64 -14.45
CA ARG A 762 -12.27 -10.03 -13.25
C ARG A 762 -13.78 -10.30 -13.19
N LEU A 763 -14.25 -10.65 -11.97
CA LEU A 763 -15.67 -10.90 -11.72
C LEU A 763 -16.56 -9.76 -12.24
N HIS A 764 -16.23 -8.52 -11.90
CA HIS A 764 -17.08 -7.39 -12.23
C HIS A 764 -16.99 -6.94 -13.70
N ALA A 765 -16.03 -7.42 -14.48
CA ALA A 765 -16.09 -7.29 -15.92
C ALA A 765 -17.29 -8.11 -16.47
N ALA A 766 -17.50 -9.33 -15.96
CA ALA A 766 -18.64 -10.18 -16.33
C ALA A 766 -19.96 -9.66 -15.74
N VAL A 767 -19.98 -9.25 -14.45
CA VAL A 767 -21.18 -8.71 -13.78
C VAL A 767 -21.68 -7.45 -14.48
N LEU A 768 -20.79 -6.50 -14.77
CA LEU A 768 -21.16 -5.25 -15.42
C LEU A 768 -21.55 -5.46 -16.89
N ALA A 769 -20.90 -6.39 -17.60
CA ALA A 769 -21.33 -6.78 -18.95
C ALA A 769 -22.75 -7.33 -18.92
N ALA A 770 -23.06 -8.25 -18.00
CA ALA A 770 -24.43 -8.76 -17.81
C ALA A 770 -25.42 -7.64 -17.45
N ALA A 771 -25.04 -6.71 -16.57
CA ALA A 771 -25.89 -5.58 -16.18
C ALA A 771 -26.26 -4.68 -17.37
N VAL A 772 -25.32 -4.42 -18.29
CA VAL A 772 -25.58 -3.63 -19.50
C VAL A 772 -26.08 -4.46 -20.67
N GLY A 773 -26.29 -5.77 -20.50
CA GLY A 773 -26.83 -6.70 -21.50
C GLY A 773 -25.84 -7.08 -22.58
N THR A 774 -24.54 -7.08 -22.30
CA THR A 774 -23.50 -7.51 -23.25
C THR A 774 -23.10 -8.95 -22.98
N PRO A 775 -23.00 -9.82 -24.00
CA PRO A 775 -22.49 -11.18 -23.89
C PRO A 775 -21.09 -11.19 -23.27
N PHE A 776 -20.80 -12.18 -22.43
CA PHE A 776 -19.49 -12.30 -21.79
C PHE A 776 -18.97 -13.72 -21.74
N VAL A 777 -17.66 -13.89 -21.73
CA VAL A 777 -16.92 -15.10 -21.36
C VAL A 777 -16.17 -14.82 -20.04
N ALA A 778 -16.29 -15.73 -19.10
CA ALA A 778 -15.64 -15.62 -17.79
C ALA A 778 -14.40 -16.53 -17.72
N LEU A 779 -13.22 -15.95 -17.53
CA LEU A 779 -11.98 -16.68 -17.27
C LEU A 779 -11.82 -16.88 -15.76
N GLU A 780 -12.13 -18.09 -15.30
CA GLU A 780 -12.22 -18.40 -13.88
C GLU A 780 -10.83 -18.63 -13.26
N TYR A 781 -10.29 -17.64 -12.60
CA TYR A 781 -9.12 -17.80 -11.73
C TYR A 781 -9.51 -18.09 -10.27
N ARG A 782 -10.78 -17.87 -9.90
CA ARG A 782 -11.33 -18.09 -8.54
C ARG A 782 -12.80 -18.50 -8.62
N PRO A 783 -13.30 -19.32 -7.66
CA PRO A 783 -14.68 -19.84 -7.65
C PRO A 783 -15.80 -18.81 -7.77
N LYS A 784 -15.52 -17.57 -7.47
CA LYS A 784 -16.51 -16.48 -7.48
C LYS A 784 -17.07 -16.16 -8.86
N LEU A 785 -16.30 -16.40 -9.95
CA LEU A 785 -16.77 -16.18 -11.30
C LEU A 785 -17.78 -17.24 -11.70
N ALA A 786 -17.49 -18.51 -11.41
CA ALA A 786 -18.42 -19.60 -11.67
C ALA A 786 -19.70 -19.48 -10.80
N ASP A 787 -19.61 -19.00 -9.54
CA ASP A 787 -20.78 -18.73 -8.70
C ASP A 787 -21.70 -17.68 -9.32
N PHE A 788 -21.14 -16.61 -9.87
CA PHE A 788 -21.91 -15.59 -10.58
C PHE A 788 -22.48 -16.13 -11.91
N ALA A 789 -21.67 -16.80 -12.72
CA ALA A 789 -22.12 -17.32 -14.02
C ALA A 789 -23.27 -18.31 -13.84
N ALA A 790 -23.17 -19.22 -12.86
CA ALA A 790 -24.26 -20.13 -12.47
C ALA A 790 -25.53 -19.37 -12.07
N SER A 791 -25.40 -18.26 -11.34
CA SER A 791 -26.56 -17.48 -10.93
C SER A 791 -27.34 -16.89 -12.11
N VAL A 792 -26.67 -16.59 -13.22
CA VAL A 792 -27.29 -15.98 -14.41
C VAL A 792 -27.48 -16.97 -15.57
N GLY A 793 -27.27 -18.28 -15.35
CA GLY A 793 -27.44 -19.32 -16.36
C GLY A 793 -26.38 -19.27 -17.47
N ALA A 794 -25.15 -18.90 -17.12
CA ALA A 794 -24.03 -18.74 -18.04
C ALA A 794 -22.85 -19.67 -17.71
N ASP A 795 -23.11 -20.86 -17.16
CA ASP A 795 -22.07 -21.83 -16.79
C ASP A 795 -21.23 -22.28 -17.98
N ASP A 796 -21.86 -22.42 -19.16
CA ASP A 796 -21.25 -22.91 -20.41
C ASP A 796 -20.19 -21.96 -20.99
N VAL A 797 -20.08 -20.73 -20.47
CA VAL A 797 -19.09 -19.72 -20.92
C VAL A 797 -18.04 -19.40 -19.85
N VAL A 798 -17.93 -20.27 -18.84
CA VAL A 798 -16.86 -20.22 -17.85
C VAL A 798 -15.71 -21.11 -18.29
N ILE A 799 -14.51 -20.56 -18.35
CA ILE A 799 -13.27 -21.30 -18.67
C ILE A 799 -12.31 -21.13 -17.51
N ARG A 800 -11.85 -22.23 -16.92
CA ARG A 800 -10.81 -22.19 -15.90
C ARG A 800 -9.47 -21.73 -16.51
N THR A 801 -8.70 -20.98 -15.75
CA THR A 801 -7.40 -20.42 -16.23
C THR A 801 -6.37 -21.50 -16.58
N ASP A 802 -6.47 -22.69 -16.00
CA ASP A 802 -5.61 -23.84 -16.35
C ASP A 802 -6.07 -24.58 -17.63
N GLU A 803 -7.20 -24.24 -18.17
CA GLU A 803 -7.79 -24.83 -19.38
C GLU A 803 -7.96 -23.81 -20.51
N VAL A 804 -7.44 -22.61 -20.36
CA VAL A 804 -7.64 -21.52 -21.33
C VAL A 804 -6.90 -21.83 -22.63
N SER A 805 -7.61 -21.67 -23.77
CA SER A 805 -7.03 -21.72 -25.12
C SER A 805 -7.82 -20.83 -26.06
N VAL A 806 -7.22 -20.47 -27.20
CA VAL A 806 -7.86 -19.64 -28.23
C VAL A 806 -9.15 -20.25 -28.73
N GLU A 807 -9.18 -21.57 -28.92
CA GLU A 807 -10.33 -22.33 -29.37
C GLU A 807 -11.46 -22.29 -28.37
N ARG A 808 -11.15 -22.51 -27.07
CA ARG A 808 -12.17 -22.49 -26.02
C ARG A 808 -12.77 -21.09 -25.84
N ILE A 809 -11.93 -20.03 -25.84
CA ILE A 809 -12.42 -18.65 -25.78
C ILE A 809 -13.30 -18.32 -26.98
N THR A 810 -12.91 -18.74 -28.20
CA THR A 810 -13.70 -18.52 -29.41
C THR A 810 -15.04 -19.24 -29.36
N GLU A 811 -15.06 -20.49 -28.90
CA GLU A 811 -16.28 -21.28 -28.75
C GLU A 811 -17.20 -20.72 -27.66
N ALA A 812 -16.66 -20.38 -26.51
CA ALA A 812 -17.40 -19.75 -25.42
C ALA A 812 -17.99 -18.39 -25.86
N GLY A 813 -17.26 -17.61 -26.66
CA GLY A 813 -17.74 -16.35 -27.20
C GLY A 813 -18.98 -16.50 -28.12
N ARG A 814 -19.04 -17.57 -28.93
CA ARG A 814 -20.26 -17.88 -29.74
C ARG A 814 -21.42 -18.26 -28.82
N ARG A 815 -21.18 -19.15 -27.84
CA ARG A 815 -22.20 -19.55 -26.88
C ARG A 815 -22.70 -18.38 -26.01
N ALA A 816 -21.84 -17.44 -25.67
CA ALA A 816 -22.21 -16.24 -24.92
C ALA A 816 -23.30 -15.41 -25.63
N ALA A 817 -23.22 -15.31 -26.96
CA ALA A 817 -24.25 -14.65 -27.76
C ALA A 817 -25.60 -15.40 -27.70
N ASP A 818 -25.56 -16.74 -27.76
CA ASP A 818 -26.78 -17.58 -27.68
C ASP A 818 -27.41 -17.52 -26.27
N LEU A 819 -26.61 -17.40 -25.23
CA LEU A 819 -27.07 -17.30 -23.85
C LEU A 819 -27.53 -15.89 -23.42
N ALA A 820 -27.25 -14.85 -24.22
CA ALA A 820 -27.57 -13.47 -23.85
C ALA A 820 -29.06 -13.25 -23.47
N PRO A 821 -30.07 -13.85 -24.14
CA PRO A 821 -31.47 -13.73 -23.71
C PRO A 821 -31.71 -14.34 -22.31
N THR A 822 -31.13 -15.51 -22.04
CA THR A 822 -31.23 -16.21 -20.74
C THR A 822 -30.61 -15.36 -19.63
N VAL A 823 -29.39 -14.86 -19.84
CA VAL A 823 -28.71 -13.95 -18.91
C VAL A 823 -29.56 -12.70 -18.64
N ALA A 824 -30.09 -12.08 -19.71
CA ALA A 824 -30.94 -10.89 -19.58
C ALA A 824 -32.24 -11.16 -18.77
N GLN A 825 -32.80 -12.37 -18.87
CA GLN A 825 -33.95 -12.77 -18.06
C GLN A 825 -33.55 -12.86 -16.59
N HIS A 826 -32.49 -13.59 -16.24
CA HIS A 826 -32.04 -13.70 -14.85
C HIS A 826 -31.65 -12.34 -14.25
N VAL A 827 -30.99 -11.47 -15.02
CA VAL A 827 -30.69 -10.10 -14.58
C VAL A 827 -31.95 -9.32 -14.21
N ARG A 828 -33.03 -9.45 -15.00
CA ARG A 828 -34.34 -8.83 -14.66
C ARG A 828 -34.90 -9.39 -13.36
N GLU A 829 -34.84 -10.71 -13.16
CA GLU A 829 -35.31 -11.36 -11.94
C GLU A 829 -34.51 -10.91 -10.71
N TYR A 830 -33.17 -10.85 -10.81
CA TYR A 830 -32.32 -10.34 -9.72
C TYR A 830 -32.57 -8.87 -9.43
N ARG A 831 -32.80 -8.04 -10.43
CA ARG A 831 -33.20 -6.64 -10.22
C ARG A 831 -34.48 -6.54 -9.42
N GLN A 832 -35.45 -7.40 -9.65
CA GLN A 832 -36.70 -7.45 -8.89
C GLN A 832 -36.45 -7.89 -7.44
N ARG A 833 -35.67 -8.98 -7.24
CA ARG A 833 -35.32 -9.47 -5.89
C ARG A 833 -34.55 -8.41 -5.10
N LEU A 834 -33.58 -7.77 -5.69
CA LEU A 834 -32.82 -6.70 -5.03
C LEU A 834 -33.73 -5.52 -4.64
N ARG A 835 -34.65 -5.11 -5.50
CA ARG A 835 -35.62 -4.05 -5.14
C ARG A 835 -36.52 -4.48 -3.99
N ALA A 836 -37.00 -5.72 -4.01
CA ALA A 836 -37.79 -6.27 -2.90
C ALA A 836 -36.97 -6.31 -1.58
N ALA A 837 -35.68 -6.67 -1.65
CA ALA A 837 -34.77 -6.62 -0.52
C ALA A 837 -34.65 -5.19 0.06
N GLY A 838 -34.60 -4.15 -0.79
CA GLY A 838 -34.58 -2.76 -0.37
C GLY A 838 -35.80 -2.35 0.44
N GLU A 839 -36.99 -2.84 0.07
CA GLU A 839 -38.23 -2.60 0.84
C GLU A 839 -38.27 -3.39 2.17
N VAL A 840 -37.81 -4.65 2.19
CA VAL A 840 -37.68 -5.42 3.44
C VAL A 840 -36.76 -4.71 4.44
N ILE A 841 -35.62 -4.20 3.96
CA ILE A 841 -34.66 -3.46 4.80
C ILE A 841 -35.31 -2.16 5.29
N ARG A 842 -36.04 -1.47 4.44
CA ARG A 842 -36.76 -0.24 4.81
C ARG A 842 -37.79 -0.48 5.90
N GLU A 843 -38.63 -1.49 5.75
CA GLU A 843 -39.63 -1.86 6.74
C GLU A 843 -39.00 -2.19 8.11
N ALA A 844 -37.83 -2.86 8.11
CA ALA A 844 -37.11 -3.16 9.33
C ALA A 844 -36.51 -1.90 10.01
N VAL A 845 -36.08 -0.91 9.24
CA VAL A 845 -35.54 0.36 9.77
C VAL A 845 -36.63 1.31 10.26
N ASP A 846 -37.81 1.29 9.63
CA ASP A 846 -38.95 2.13 9.98
C ASP A 846 -39.77 1.57 11.17
N GLY A 847 -39.68 0.26 11.46
CA GLY A 847 -40.39 -0.47 12.52
C GLY A 847 -39.65 -0.51 13.82
#